data_8be981ad25a14e8059359115557ccb80
#
_entry.id   8be981ad25a14e8059359115557ccb80
#
_cell.length_a   1.000
_cell.length_b   1.000
_cell.length_c   1.000
_cell.angle_alpha   90.00
_cell.angle_beta   90.00
_cell.angle_gamma   90.00
#
_symmetry.space_group_name_H-M   'P 1'
#
loop_
_entity.id
_entity.type
_entity.pdbx_description
1 polymer ?
#
loop_
_entity_poly.entity_id
_entity_poly.type
_entity_poly.pdbx_seq_one_letter_code
_entity_poly.pdbx_strand_id
1 'polypeptide(L)'
;MSIATAPRSTPPQASSDDRTSLLPKKLVHTRPLFDLQIVSRASVAAFAKLNPVTLLKNPVMFVVEVGAALTTVFLIRDLAAGGGNIGFQLQISLWLWFTVLFANFAEAMAEARGKAQADTLRKTKTDVIANKIVGGKIEKVPGSALRIGDIVICDAGDLIPGDGEVVEGIATVDVSVITGESAPVIRESGGDRSAVTGGTKVLSDQIHIRITSNPGETFLDRMIALVEGAERQKTPNEIALNILIAGLTLIFLLAVITLQPFAIFSVAQAGSGTTPTVAVLVSLLVCLIPTTIGGLLSAIGIAGMDRVMQHNVLAMSGKAIEAAGDVNSLLLDKTGTITLGNRQAIEFLPVNGVTAEQLADAAQLSSLADETPEGRSVVVLAKEKYGLRGRHIPEHEATFIPFTAYTRMSGVDFEGRQLRKGATEAIAKFVTECGGEVPGNFQEMSDRIARAGGTPLGVADGGRLLGVIHLKDVVKGGMKERIAQLRRMGIRSIMITGDNPLTAAAIASEAGVDDFLAQATPKDKLEYIKKEQAEGRLVAMTGDGTNDAPALAQADVGLAMNTGTTAAKEAGNMVDLDSNPTKLIEVVAIGKQLLITRGALTTFSIANDVAKYFAIIPAMFMTTYPALAQLNIMGLHTSQSAVLSAVIFNALIIIALVPLALRGVKYRPMGAASLLRRNLLIYGIGGIIAPFPGIWLIDQLLVALHLA
;
A
#
# COMPACT_ATOMS: atom_id res chain seq x y z
N MET A 1 57.41 -23.50 5.22
CA MET A 1 55.96 -23.77 5.17
C MET A 1 55.27 -22.45 5.00
N SER A 2 54.89 -22.09 3.81
CA SER A 2 54.28 -20.79 3.48
C SER A 2 52.78 -21.00 3.37
N ILE A 3 52.00 -20.28 4.21
CA ILE A 3 50.54 -20.34 4.21
C ILE A 3 50.08 -19.32 3.16
N ALA A 4 49.54 -19.83 2.05
CA ALA A 4 48.90 -19.03 1.03
C ALA A 4 47.54 -18.52 1.55
N THR A 5 47.42 -17.19 1.68
CA THR A 5 46.13 -16.51 1.96
C THR A 5 45.30 -16.48 0.68
N ALA A 6 44.12 -17.09 0.74
CA ALA A 6 43.11 -17.03 -0.33
C ALA A 6 42.65 -15.56 -0.56
N PRO A 7 42.36 -15.15 -1.81
CA PRO A 7 41.89 -13.79 -2.08
C PRO A 7 40.50 -13.61 -1.53
N ARG A 8 40.31 -12.53 -0.76
CA ARG A 8 38.98 -12.05 -0.34
C ARG A 8 38.17 -11.71 -1.58
N SER A 9 37.07 -12.44 -1.80
CA SER A 9 36.08 -12.06 -2.79
C SER A 9 35.46 -10.72 -2.40
N THR A 10 35.73 -9.70 -3.20
CA THR A 10 34.99 -8.44 -3.18
C THR A 10 33.50 -8.74 -3.44
N PRO A 11 32.57 -8.18 -2.64
CA PRO A 11 31.16 -8.33 -2.96
C PRO A 11 30.89 -7.69 -4.34
N PRO A 12 30.01 -8.27 -5.17
CA PRO A 12 29.69 -7.73 -6.48
C PRO A 12 29.14 -6.30 -6.29
N GLN A 13 29.79 -5.33 -6.92
CA GLN A 13 29.27 -3.97 -7.03
C GLN A 13 27.94 -4.07 -7.79
N ALA A 14 26.83 -3.71 -7.12
CA ALA A 14 25.54 -3.56 -7.79
C ALA A 14 25.70 -2.58 -8.96
N SER A 15 25.36 -3.03 -10.16
CA SER A 15 25.40 -2.19 -11.35
C SER A 15 24.48 -0.96 -11.14
N SER A 16 24.81 0.18 -11.72
CA SER A 16 24.00 1.40 -11.65
C SER A 16 22.55 1.18 -12.13
N ASP A 17 22.33 0.21 -13.00
CA ASP A 17 21.01 -0.22 -13.48
C ASP A 17 20.10 -0.79 -12.41
N ASP A 18 20.64 -1.41 -11.35
CA ASP A 18 19.81 -1.99 -10.27
C ASP A 18 19.14 -0.94 -9.37
N ARG A 19 19.69 0.29 -9.32
CA ARG A 19 19.17 1.36 -8.46
C ARG A 19 17.93 2.05 -9.02
N THR A 20 17.75 1.98 -10.34
CA THR A 20 16.62 2.60 -11.06
C THR A 20 15.57 1.59 -11.52
N SER A 21 15.77 0.30 -11.23
CA SER A 21 14.86 -0.77 -11.63
C SER A 21 13.57 -0.74 -10.81
N LEU A 22 12.41 -0.71 -11.51
CA LEU A 22 11.08 -0.82 -10.93
C LEU A 22 10.64 -2.27 -10.67
N LEU A 23 11.50 -3.25 -10.90
CA LEU A 23 11.19 -4.65 -10.64
C LEU A 23 10.98 -4.88 -9.13
N PRO A 24 10.04 -5.77 -8.74
CA PRO A 24 9.71 -5.98 -7.34
C PRO A 24 10.92 -6.48 -6.57
N LYS A 25 11.32 -5.72 -5.56
CA LYS A 25 12.36 -6.12 -4.60
C LYS A 25 11.77 -7.16 -3.64
N LYS A 26 12.59 -8.12 -3.18
CA LYS A 26 12.14 -9.05 -2.12
C LYS A 26 11.80 -8.26 -0.86
N LEU A 27 10.61 -8.53 -0.29
CA LEU A 27 10.21 -8.00 1.02
C LEU A 27 11.26 -8.36 2.08
N VAL A 28 11.87 -7.34 2.66
CA VAL A 28 12.97 -7.53 3.63
C VAL A 28 12.43 -7.96 5.00
N HIS A 29 11.16 -7.71 5.31
CA HIS A 29 10.58 -7.93 6.64
C HIS A 29 9.22 -8.63 6.57
N THR A 30 9.20 -9.96 6.39
CA THR A 30 8.00 -10.75 6.64
C THR A 30 7.97 -11.19 8.11
N ARG A 31 7.09 -10.59 8.92
CA ARG A 31 6.86 -11.06 10.30
C ARG A 31 6.09 -12.39 10.29
N PRO A 32 6.43 -13.36 11.16
CA PRO A 32 5.65 -14.58 11.28
C PRO A 32 4.20 -14.27 11.68
N LEU A 33 3.26 -15.12 11.24
CA LEU A 33 1.83 -14.93 11.54
C LEU A 33 1.53 -14.98 13.05
N PHE A 34 2.23 -15.86 13.76
CA PHE A 34 2.08 -16.09 15.19
C PHE A 34 3.38 -15.72 15.90
N ASP A 35 3.53 -14.43 16.21
CA ASP A 35 4.57 -13.93 17.10
C ASP A 35 4.03 -14.00 18.53
N LEU A 36 4.81 -14.54 19.47
CA LEU A 36 4.41 -14.72 20.88
C LEU A 36 3.96 -13.42 21.55
N GLN A 37 4.60 -12.30 21.22
CA GLN A 37 4.20 -10.99 21.78
C GLN A 37 2.87 -10.53 21.23
N ILE A 38 2.63 -10.74 19.93
CA ILE A 38 1.37 -10.41 19.26
C ILE A 38 0.25 -11.29 19.80
N VAL A 39 0.49 -12.60 19.92
CA VAL A 39 -0.47 -13.58 20.48
C VAL A 39 -0.86 -13.22 21.92
N SER A 40 0.12 -12.90 22.78
CA SER A 40 -0.15 -12.51 24.16
C SER A 40 -1.01 -11.23 24.26
N ARG A 41 -0.66 -10.18 23.51
CA ARG A 41 -1.44 -8.94 23.45
C ARG A 41 -2.87 -9.19 22.92
N ALA A 42 -2.99 -9.98 21.86
CA ALA A 42 -4.29 -10.32 21.27
C ALA A 42 -5.17 -11.12 22.23
N SER A 43 -4.58 -12.04 23.01
CA SER A 43 -5.33 -12.81 24.01
C SER A 43 -5.93 -11.92 25.08
N VAL A 44 -5.16 -10.99 25.63
CA VAL A 44 -5.68 -10.02 26.63
C VAL A 44 -6.78 -9.13 26.00
N ALA A 45 -6.55 -8.62 24.78
CA ALA A 45 -7.52 -7.78 24.09
C ALA A 45 -8.83 -8.52 23.76
N ALA A 46 -8.77 -9.83 23.49
CA ALA A 46 -9.96 -10.65 23.23
C ALA A 46 -10.93 -10.67 24.41
N PHE A 47 -10.41 -10.73 25.65
CA PHE A 47 -11.24 -10.64 26.86
C PHE A 47 -11.83 -9.23 27.04
N ALA A 48 -11.05 -8.18 26.78
CA ALA A 48 -11.55 -6.80 26.87
C ALA A 48 -12.69 -6.52 25.86
N LYS A 49 -12.68 -7.21 24.71
CA LYS A 49 -13.72 -7.12 23.68
C LYS A 49 -15.02 -7.88 24.00
N LEU A 50 -15.11 -8.60 25.13
CA LEU A 50 -16.37 -9.18 25.62
C LEU A 50 -17.35 -8.12 26.16
N ASN A 51 -17.09 -6.86 25.94
CA ASN A 51 -18.03 -5.79 26.28
C ASN A 51 -19.20 -5.78 25.28
N PRO A 52 -20.47 -6.00 25.70
CA PRO A 52 -21.63 -6.05 24.81
C PRO A 52 -21.81 -4.79 23.95
N VAL A 53 -21.44 -3.61 24.47
CA VAL A 53 -21.52 -2.34 23.72
C VAL A 53 -20.57 -2.35 22.52
N THR A 54 -19.40 -2.95 22.68
CA THR A 54 -18.43 -3.11 21.57
C THR A 54 -18.94 -4.13 20.55
N LEU A 55 -19.52 -5.25 21.03
CA LEU A 55 -20.03 -6.32 20.17
C LEU A 55 -21.32 -5.95 19.42
N LEU A 56 -22.08 -4.96 19.85
CA LEU A 56 -23.20 -4.41 19.07
C LEU A 56 -22.80 -3.96 17.65
N LYS A 57 -21.53 -3.59 17.44
CA LYS A 57 -21.00 -3.26 16.11
C LYS A 57 -20.91 -4.48 15.17
N ASN A 58 -20.97 -5.70 15.73
CA ASN A 58 -20.97 -6.97 15.03
C ASN A 58 -22.20 -7.79 15.45
N PRO A 59 -23.35 -7.66 14.76
CA PRO A 59 -24.63 -8.20 15.22
C PRO A 59 -24.62 -9.72 15.38
N VAL A 60 -23.84 -10.44 14.58
CA VAL A 60 -23.70 -11.91 14.68
C VAL A 60 -23.04 -12.29 16.00
N MET A 61 -21.87 -11.71 16.30
CA MET A 61 -21.14 -12.02 17.53
C MET A 61 -21.89 -11.57 18.77
N PHE A 62 -22.63 -10.47 18.69
CA PHE A 62 -23.52 -10.02 19.76
C PHE A 62 -24.62 -11.07 20.06
N VAL A 63 -25.26 -11.63 19.04
CA VAL A 63 -26.27 -12.69 19.22
C VAL A 63 -25.66 -13.95 19.83
N VAL A 64 -24.44 -14.33 19.42
CA VAL A 64 -23.72 -15.47 20.03
C VAL A 64 -23.39 -15.22 21.48
N GLU A 65 -22.94 -14.01 21.83
CA GLU A 65 -22.65 -13.62 23.22
C GLU A 65 -23.91 -13.66 24.09
N VAL A 66 -25.02 -13.08 23.62
CA VAL A 66 -26.30 -13.14 24.31
C VAL A 66 -26.76 -14.58 24.50
N GLY A 67 -26.58 -15.43 23.47
CA GLY A 67 -26.84 -16.86 23.54
C GLY A 67 -25.99 -17.58 24.58
N ALA A 68 -24.68 -17.26 24.62
CA ALA A 68 -23.76 -17.82 25.63
C ALA A 68 -24.15 -17.38 27.05
N ALA A 69 -24.50 -16.12 27.26
CA ALA A 69 -24.98 -15.61 28.54
C ALA A 69 -26.29 -16.28 28.94
N LEU A 70 -27.24 -16.40 28.03
CA LEU A 70 -28.52 -17.06 28.27
C LEU A 70 -28.34 -18.54 28.68
N THR A 71 -27.55 -19.29 27.93
CA THR A 71 -27.25 -20.70 28.28
C THR A 71 -26.56 -20.83 29.61
N THR A 72 -25.68 -19.89 29.99
CA THR A 72 -25.04 -19.84 31.31
C THR A 72 -26.06 -19.60 32.44
N VAL A 73 -27.02 -18.68 32.23
CA VAL A 73 -28.09 -18.42 33.21
C VAL A 73 -28.94 -19.66 33.41
N PHE A 74 -29.35 -20.35 32.34
CA PHE A 74 -30.11 -21.60 32.43
C PHE A 74 -29.29 -22.71 33.10
N LEU A 75 -28.00 -22.83 32.82
CA LEU A 75 -27.10 -23.77 33.49
C LEU A 75 -27.06 -23.54 35.01
N ILE A 76 -26.91 -22.28 35.43
CA ILE A 76 -26.89 -21.93 36.88
C ILE A 76 -28.25 -22.26 37.53
N ARG A 77 -29.37 -21.93 36.87
CA ARG A 77 -30.72 -22.26 37.34
C ARG A 77 -30.90 -23.77 37.53
N ASP A 78 -30.54 -24.57 36.51
CA ASP A 78 -30.73 -26.01 36.52
C ASP A 78 -29.79 -26.71 37.53
N LEU A 79 -28.57 -26.17 37.72
CA LEU A 79 -27.65 -26.60 38.78
C LEU A 79 -28.23 -26.35 40.18
N ALA A 80 -28.85 -25.18 40.40
CA ALA A 80 -29.51 -24.82 41.67
C ALA A 80 -30.79 -25.64 41.94
N ALA A 81 -31.52 -26.01 40.88
CA ALA A 81 -32.77 -26.80 40.99
C ALA A 81 -32.52 -28.32 41.05
N GLY A 82 -31.26 -28.79 40.86
CA GLY A 82 -30.92 -30.22 40.88
C GLY A 82 -31.51 -31.00 39.69
N GLY A 83 -31.82 -30.34 38.58
CA GLY A 83 -32.46 -30.93 37.41
C GLY A 83 -31.69 -30.67 36.10
N GLY A 84 -32.06 -31.41 35.03
CA GLY A 84 -31.52 -31.20 33.68
C GLY A 84 -30.20 -31.97 33.40
N ASN A 85 -29.77 -31.96 32.14
CA ASN A 85 -28.47 -32.53 31.72
C ASN A 85 -27.36 -31.44 31.86
N ILE A 86 -26.86 -31.29 33.10
CA ILE A 86 -25.87 -30.27 33.47
C ILE A 86 -24.58 -30.40 32.62
N GLY A 87 -24.13 -31.63 32.37
CA GLY A 87 -22.89 -31.86 31.56
C GLY A 87 -23.00 -31.35 30.12
N PHE A 88 -24.11 -31.59 29.48
CA PHE A 88 -24.40 -31.10 28.13
C PHE A 88 -24.51 -29.57 28.08
N GLN A 89 -25.29 -28.97 29.03
CA GLN A 89 -25.48 -27.51 29.09
C GLN A 89 -24.15 -26.78 29.38
N LEU A 90 -23.32 -27.34 30.26
CA LEU A 90 -21.99 -26.81 30.57
C LEU A 90 -21.10 -26.79 29.32
N GLN A 91 -21.05 -27.90 28.59
CA GLN A 91 -20.27 -27.97 27.35
C GLN A 91 -20.76 -26.98 26.30
N ILE A 92 -22.07 -26.88 26.06
CA ILE A 92 -22.63 -25.88 25.13
C ILE A 92 -22.22 -24.48 25.55
N SER A 93 -22.41 -24.10 26.82
CA SER A 93 -22.06 -22.75 27.32
C SER A 93 -20.56 -22.47 27.14
N LEU A 94 -19.69 -23.41 27.48
CA LEU A 94 -18.23 -23.25 27.31
C LEU A 94 -17.82 -23.08 25.86
N TRP A 95 -18.38 -23.86 24.93
CA TRP A 95 -18.07 -23.74 23.51
C TRP A 95 -18.63 -22.48 22.86
N LEU A 96 -19.77 -21.97 23.32
CA LEU A 96 -20.31 -20.68 22.89
C LEU A 96 -19.40 -19.53 23.33
N TRP A 97 -19.00 -19.47 24.60
CA TRP A 97 -18.04 -18.49 25.10
C TRP A 97 -16.69 -18.59 24.37
N PHE A 98 -16.22 -19.79 24.11
CA PHE A 98 -15.00 -20.03 23.35
C PHE A 98 -15.12 -19.49 21.92
N THR A 99 -16.29 -19.65 21.27
CA THR A 99 -16.55 -19.11 19.92
C THR A 99 -16.43 -17.60 19.90
N VAL A 100 -17.06 -16.89 20.87
CA VAL A 100 -16.97 -15.43 20.98
C VAL A 100 -15.54 -14.97 21.25
N LEU A 101 -14.88 -15.60 22.24
CA LEU A 101 -13.48 -15.27 22.56
C LEU A 101 -12.55 -15.45 21.38
N PHE A 102 -12.72 -16.53 20.62
CA PHE A 102 -11.85 -16.80 19.49
C PHE A 102 -12.10 -15.87 18.28
N ALA A 103 -13.35 -15.48 18.05
CA ALA A 103 -13.68 -14.46 17.07
C ALA A 103 -13.04 -13.11 17.44
N ASN A 104 -13.17 -12.70 18.71
CA ASN A 104 -12.51 -11.51 19.24
C ASN A 104 -10.99 -11.60 19.17
N PHE A 105 -10.41 -12.77 19.42
CA PHE A 105 -8.99 -13.02 19.30
C PHE A 105 -8.49 -12.86 17.86
N ALA A 106 -9.23 -13.37 16.86
CA ALA A 106 -8.87 -13.22 15.45
C ALA A 106 -8.82 -11.75 15.02
N GLU A 107 -9.78 -10.95 15.46
CA GLU A 107 -9.78 -9.50 15.23
C GLU A 107 -8.63 -8.81 15.98
N ALA A 108 -8.44 -9.14 17.26
CA ALA A 108 -7.36 -8.58 18.08
C ALA A 108 -5.97 -8.94 17.55
N MET A 109 -5.78 -10.11 16.96
CA MET A 109 -4.54 -10.51 16.28
C MET A 109 -4.22 -9.58 15.10
N ALA A 110 -5.22 -9.28 14.29
CA ALA A 110 -5.04 -8.36 13.17
C ALA A 110 -4.67 -6.94 13.66
N GLU A 111 -5.38 -6.42 14.68
CA GLU A 111 -5.10 -5.12 15.30
C GLU A 111 -3.72 -5.06 15.97
N ALA A 112 -3.34 -6.11 16.70
CA ALA A 112 -2.05 -6.18 17.40
C ALA A 112 -0.86 -6.16 16.43
N ARG A 113 -1.02 -6.72 15.22
CA ARG A 113 -0.01 -6.62 14.16
C ARG A 113 0.17 -5.18 13.70
N GLY A 114 -0.92 -4.47 13.46
CA GLY A 114 -0.89 -3.05 13.13
C GLY A 114 -0.20 -2.23 14.24
N LYS A 115 -0.64 -2.40 15.50
CA LYS A 115 -0.03 -1.70 16.65
C LYS A 115 1.46 -1.97 16.82
N ALA A 116 1.92 -3.20 16.60
CA ALA A 116 3.35 -3.53 16.66
C ALA A 116 4.18 -2.80 15.61
N GLN A 117 3.58 -2.46 14.46
CA GLN A 117 4.21 -1.65 13.42
C GLN A 117 4.23 -0.17 13.81
N ALA A 118 3.15 0.34 14.37
CA ALA A 118 3.08 1.70 14.94
C ALA A 118 4.11 1.91 16.08
N ASP A 119 4.26 0.93 16.97
CA ASP A 119 5.28 0.95 18.04
C ASP A 119 6.71 1.05 17.47
N THR A 120 6.96 0.43 16.32
CA THR A 120 8.26 0.52 15.64
C THR A 120 8.48 1.96 15.12
N LEU A 121 7.47 2.54 14.48
CA LEU A 121 7.50 3.92 14.00
C LEU A 121 7.62 4.93 15.15
N ARG A 122 6.94 4.71 16.27
CA ARG A 122 7.09 5.57 17.48
C ARG A 122 8.50 5.58 18.05
N LYS A 123 9.20 4.45 18.04
CA LYS A 123 10.58 4.36 18.54
C LYS A 123 11.56 5.17 17.69
N THR A 124 11.22 5.47 16.45
CA THR A 124 12.03 6.32 15.56
C THR A 124 11.76 7.81 15.78
N LYS A 125 10.66 8.15 16.47
CA LYS A 125 10.34 9.54 16.86
C LYS A 125 11.17 9.92 18.09
N THR A 126 12.32 10.54 17.83
CA THR A 126 13.20 11.09 18.89
C THR A 126 12.85 12.55 19.10
N ASP A 127 12.88 13.04 20.34
CA ASP A 127 12.80 14.48 20.63
C ASP A 127 14.06 15.16 20.10
N VAL A 128 13.93 15.82 18.95
CA VAL A 128 15.01 16.50 18.24
C VAL A 128 15.08 17.94 18.73
N ILE A 129 16.28 18.43 19.00
CA ILE A 129 16.53 19.86 19.25
C ILE A 129 16.66 20.54 17.89
N ALA A 130 15.82 21.55 17.63
CA ALA A 130 15.80 22.30 16.40
C ALA A 130 16.57 23.63 16.54
N ASN A 131 17.34 24.00 15.52
CA ASN A 131 17.99 25.31 15.40
C ASN A 131 17.00 26.24 14.66
N LYS A 132 16.14 26.95 15.42
CA LYS A 132 15.12 27.85 14.87
C LYS A 132 15.73 29.25 14.63
N ILE A 133 15.37 29.87 13.52
CA ILE A 133 15.75 31.27 13.20
C ILE A 133 14.69 32.22 13.75
N VAL A 134 15.08 33.09 14.67
CA VAL A 134 14.26 34.14 15.26
C VAL A 134 14.98 35.48 15.13
N GLY A 135 14.43 36.37 14.28
CA GLY A 135 15.06 37.71 14.10
C GLY A 135 16.50 37.68 13.61
N GLY A 136 16.88 36.68 12.79
CA GLY A 136 18.26 36.51 12.28
C GLY A 136 19.24 35.87 13.27
N LYS A 137 18.77 35.38 14.42
CA LYS A 137 19.58 34.63 15.41
C LYS A 137 19.07 33.19 15.49
N ILE A 138 20.01 32.27 15.74
CA ILE A 138 19.68 30.85 15.91
C ILE A 138 19.35 30.61 17.38
N GLU A 139 18.17 30.08 17.65
CA GLU A 139 17.70 29.68 18.96
C GLU A 139 17.47 28.18 19.00
N LYS A 140 17.99 27.47 19.99
CA LYS A 140 17.78 26.03 20.17
C LYS A 140 16.47 25.79 20.91
N VAL A 141 15.52 25.15 20.22
CA VAL A 141 14.20 24.82 20.75
C VAL A 141 13.92 23.31 20.59
N PRO A 142 13.12 22.69 21.47
CA PRO A 142 12.68 21.32 21.24
C PRO A 142 11.77 21.27 20.00
N GLY A 143 11.86 20.22 19.19
CA GLY A 143 11.03 20.04 18.00
C GLY A 143 9.53 20.10 18.28
N SER A 144 9.10 19.71 19.47
CA SER A 144 7.71 19.83 19.95
C SER A 144 7.23 21.28 20.16
N ALA A 145 8.13 22.25 20.20
CA ALA A 145 7.79 23.68 20.31
C ALA A 145 7.64 24.38 18.96
N LEU A 146 8.01 23.74 17.86
CA LEU A 146 7.91 24.29 16.51
C LEU A 146 6.45 24.50 16.12
N ARG A 147 6.22 25.50 15.26
CA ARG A 147 4.90 25.82 14.70
C ARG A 147 5.01 26.03 13.19
N ILE A 148 3.88 25.89 12.50
CA ILE A 148 3.78 26.17 11.06
C ILE A 148 4.32 27.56 10.75
N GLY A 149 5.22 27.65 9.75
CA GLY A 149 5.87 28.88 9.31
C GLY A 149 7.24 29.15 9.97
N ASP A 150 7.60 28.43 11.03
CA ASP A 150 8.94 28.53 11.62
C ASP A 150 10.01 28.09 10.61
N ILE A 151 11.15 28.77 10.61
CA ILE A 151 12.30 28.39 9.78
C ILE A 151 13.37 27.78 10.69
N VAL A 152 13.85 26.61 10.32
CA VAL A 152 14.90 25.86 11.03
C VAL A 152 16.07 25.58 10.11
N ILE A 153 17.28 25.54 10.67
CA ILE A 153 18.50 25.17 9.97
C ILE A 153 18.85 23.73 10.35
N CYS A 154 19.17 22.92 9.35
CA CYS A 154 19.69 21.57 9.55
C CYS A 154 21.00 21.41 8.79
N ASP A 155 22.06 21.05 9.52
CA ASP A 155 23.38 20.75 9.01
C ASP A 155 23.56 19.25 8.74
N ALA A 156 24.60 18.90 8.00
CA ALA A 156 24.98 17.50 7.79
C ALA A 156 25.16 16.77 9.14
N GLY A 157 24.42 15.69 9.34
CA GLY A 157 24.37 14.91 10.59
C GLY A 157 23.14 15.17 11.44
N ASP A 158 22.42 16.26 11.23
CA ASP A 158 21.21 16.60 11.98
C ASP A 158 20.01 15.77 11.57
N LEU A 159 19.11 15.56 12.54
CA LEU A 159 17.77 15.03 12.28
C LEU A 159 16.83 16.21 11.98
N ILE A 160 16.02 16.08 10.94
CA ILE A 160 14.99 17.05 10.57
C ILE A 160 13.91 17.06 11.67
N PRO A 161 13.66 18.21 12.32
CA PRO A 161 12.84 18.25 13.55
C PRO A 161 11.33 18.19 13.32
N GLY A 162 10.87 18.36 12.09
CA GLY A 162 9.45 18.35 11.71
C GLY A 162 9.26 18.32 10.21
N ASP A 163 8.02 18.11 9.77
CA ASP A 163 7.70 18.15 8.34
C ASP A 163 7.78 19.59 7.83
N GLY A 164 8.34 19.76 6.64
CA GLY A 164 8.54 21.09 6.08
C GLY A 164 8.91 21.10 4.61
N GLU A 165 9.22 22.28 4.13
CA GLU A 165 9.73 22.53 2.79
C GLU A 165 11.08 23.22 2.85
N VAL A 166 12.05 22.76 2.07
CA VAL A 166 13.33 23.42 1.90
C VAL A 166 13.11 24.76 1.19
N VAL A 167 13.48 25.85 1.87
CA VAL A 167 13.36 27.21 1.33
C VAL A 167 14.69 27.74 0.82
N GLU A 168 15.80 27.18 1.30
CA GLU A 168 17.17 27.55 0.90
C GLU A 168 18.11 26.36 1.06
N GLY A 169 19.04 26.19 0.13
CA GLY A 169 20.04 25.13 0.13
C GLY A 169 19.63 23.88 -0.63
N ILE A 170 20.56 22.93 -0.69
CA ILE A 170 20.41 21.59 -1.26
C ILE A 170 21.16 20.61 -0.37
N ALA A 171 20.55 19.47 -0.07
CA ALA A 171 21.18 18.44 0.75
C ALA A 171 20.76 17.04 0.35
N THR A 172 21.61 16.09 0.65
CA THR A 172 21.28 14.66 0.59
C THR A 172 20.68 14.24 1.94
N VAL A 173 19.49 13.65 1.91
CA VAL A 173 18.75 13.25 3.11
C VAL A 173 18.55 11.75 3.12
N ASP A 174 18.87 11.12 4.25
CA ASP A 174 18.55 9.71 4.50
C ASP A 174 17.11 9.56 4.99
N VAL A 175 16.29 8.94 4.17
CA VAL A 175 14.88 8.68 4.44
C VAL A 175 14.63 7.22 4.84
N SER A 176 15.69 6.44 5.06
CA SER A 176 15.62 4.99 5.35
C SER A 176 14.77 4.64 6.57
N VAL A 177 14.73 5.54 7.55
CA VAL A 177 13.90 5.41 8.75
C VAL A 177 12.41 5.33 8.44
N ILE A 178 11.97 5.98 7.35
CA ILE A 178 10.56 6.01 6.92
C ILE A 178 10.32 4.98 5.83
N THR A 179 11.20 4.90 4.83
CA THR A 179 11.03 4.09 3.63
C THR A 179 11.62 2.69 3.76
N GLY A 180 12.58 2.48 4.66
CA GLY A 180 13.38 1.26 4.74
C GLY A 180 14.43 1.14 3.63
N GLU A 181 14.52 2.10 2.71
CA GLU A 181 15.50 2.13 1.63
C GLU A 181 16.77 2.86 2.04
N SER A 182 17.94 2.23 1.81
CA SER A 182 19.25 2.78 2.17
C SER A 182 19.77 3.85 1.18
N ALA A 183 19.04 4.11 0.08
CA ALA A 183 19.46 5.10 -0.91
C ALA A 183 19.04 6.51 -0.47
N PRO A 184 19.98 7.44 -0.25
CA PRO A 184 19.64 8.80 0.14
C PRO A 184 18.95 9.56 -1.00
N VAL A 185 18.12 10.55 -0.64
CA VAL A 185 17.35 11.39 -1.58
C VAL A 185 17.91 12.81 -1.55
N ILE A 186 17.99 13.45 -2.71
CA ILE A 186 18.34 14.87 -2.80
C ILE A 186 17.11 15.70 -2.51
N ARG A 187 17.26 16.71 -1.64
CA ARG A 187 16.27 17.73 -1.31
C ARG A 187 16.83 19.11 -1.61
N GLU A 188 16.04 19.95 -2.28
CA GLU A 188 16.48 21.26 -2.77
C GLU A 188 15.35 22.30 -2.65
N SER A 189 15.73 23.58 -2.58
CA SER A 189 14.75 24.67 -2.52
C SER A 189 14.04 24.83 -3.85
N GLY A 190 12.72 24.96 -3.80
CA GLY A 190 11.88 25.15 -4.98
C GLY A 190 11.58 23.83 -5.74
N GLY A 191 10.42 23.78 -6.40
CA GLY A 191 9.98 22.63 -7.18
C GLY A 191 9.50 21.45 -6.34
N ASP A 192 9.40 20.29 -7.00
CA ASP A 192 8.75 19.09 -6.45
C ASP A 192 9.62 18.32 -5.42
N ARG A 193 10.89 18.73 -5.23
CA ARG A 193 11.83 18.08 -4.30
C ARG A 193 12.05 18.84 -2.99
N SER A 194 11.28 19.87 -2.74
CA SER A 194 11.44 20.72 -1.55
C SER A 194 10.89 20.09 -0.27
N ALA A 195 9.96 19.14 -0.36
CA ALA A 195 9.32 18.54 0.82
C ALA A 195 10.26 17.63 1.61
N VAL A 196 10.35 17.85 2.92
CA VAL A 196 11.11 17.03 3.87
C VAL A 196 10.20 16.51 4.98
N THR A 197 10.57 15.36 5.56
CA THR A 197 9.79 14.70 6.60
C THR A 197 10.59 14.65 7.91
N GLY A 198 9.93 14.99 9.00
CA GLY A 198 10.51 14.92 10.33
C GLY A 198 11.03 13.53 10.70
N GLY A 199 12.19 13.48 11.40
CA GLY A 199 12.84 12.23 11.78
C GLY A 199 13.80 11.66 10.73
N THR A 200 13.90 12.25 9.53
CA THR A 200 14.92 11.90 8.52
C THR A 200 16.23 12.63 8.80
N LYS A 201 17.35 12.11 8.27
CA LYS A 201 18.69 12.62 8.60
C LYS A 201 19.33 13.31 7.41
N VAL A 202 19.83 14.53 7.61
CA VAL A 202 20.65 15.24 6.62
C VAL A 202 22.03 14.59 6.56
N LEU A 203 22.50 14.21 5.38
CA LEU A 203 23.79 13.54 5.18
C LEU A 203 24.87 14.45 4.64
N SER A 204 24.50 15.46 3.84
CA SER A 204 25.46 16.43 3.28
C SER A 204 24.85 17.83 3.33
N ASP A 205 25.71 18.84 3.35
CA ASP A 205 25.40 20.26 3.20
C ASP A 205 24.42 20.79 4.29
N GLN A 206 23.94 22.01 4.09
CA GLN A 206 23.03 22.72 4.99
C GLN A 206 21.75 23.08 4.24
N ILE A 207 20.60 22.91 4.89
CA ILE A 207 19.30 23.32 4.36
C ILE A 207 18.53 24.15 5.39
N HIS A 208 17.80 25.16 4.89
CA HIS A 208 16.80 25.90 5.64
C HIS A 208 15.43 25.33 5.35
N ILE A 209 14.70 24.95 6.39
CA ILE A 209 13.38 24.28 6.26
C ILE A 209 12.33 25.17 6.90
N ARG A 210 11.26 25.46 6.14
CA ARG A 210 10.05 26.06 6.68
C ARG A 210 9.12 24.93 7.14
N ILE A 211 8.75 24.94 8.41
CA ILE A 211 7.86 23.95 9.01
C ILE A 211 6.44 24.10 8.45
N THR A 212 5.84 23.00 8.02
CA THR A 212 4.50 22.94 7.40
C THR A 212 3.47 22.20 8.26
N SER A 213 3.88 21.50 9.31
CA SER A 213 2.97 20.74 10.19
C SER A 213 3.23 21.05 11.67
N ASN A 214 2.17 21.10 12.47
CA ASN A 214 2.31 21.21 13.93
C ASN A 214 2.74 19.85 14.53
N PRO A 215 3.37 19.85 15.72
CA PRO A 215 3.61 18.63 16.48
C PRO A 215 2.30 17.88 16.78
N GLY A 216 2.28 16.58 16.51
CA GLY A 216 1.09 15.75 16.61
C GLY A 216 0.32 15.60 15.29
N GLU A 217 0.61 16.43 14.29
CA GLU A 217 -0.02 16.41 12.96
C GLU A 217 0.98 16.08 11.85
N THR A 218 2.21 15.69 12.20
CA THR A 218 3.25 15.35 11.23
C THR A 218 2.84 14.11 10.41
N PHE A 219 3.46 13.93 9.25
CA PHE A 219 3.26 12.75 8.40
C PHE A 219 3.46 11.45 9.19
N LEU A 220 4.50 11.41 10.04
CA LEU A 220 4.76 10.26 10.92
C LEU A 220 3.66 10.07 11.97
N ASP A 221 3.12 11.15 12.56
CA ASP A 221 2.00 11.08 13.51
C ASP A 221 0.74 10.53 12.83
N ARG A 222 0.45 11.02 11.62
CA ARG A 222 -0.67 10.50 10.80
C ARG A 222 -0.49 9.03 10.44
N MET A 223 0.72 8.62 10.05
CA MET A 223 1.04 7.20 9.82
C MET A 223 0.75 6.35 11.04
N ILE A 224 1.21 6.77 12.22
CA ILE A 224 1.00 6.06 13.48
C ILE A 224 -0.49 5.93 13.78
N ALA A 225 -1.26 7.02 13.67
CA ALA A 225 -2.70 7.03 13.93
C ALA A 225 -3.47 6.09 12.98
N LEU A 226 -3.12 6.09 11.69
CA LEU A 226 -3.74 5.19 10.69
C LEU A 226 -3.45 3.71 10.98
N VAL A 227 -2.22 3.40 11.38
CA VAL A 227 -1.78 2.03 11.70
C VAL A 227 -2.44 1.54 12.98
N GLU A 228 -2.66 2.40 13.95
CA GLU A 228 -3.36 2.08 15.21
C GLU A 228 -4.86 1.85 15.02
N GLY A 229 -5.39 2.18 13.85
CA GLY A 229 -6.79 1.94 13.53
C GLY A 229 -7.77 2.87 14.26
N ALA A 230 -7.31 4.03 14.74
CA ALA A 230 -8.14 4.99 15.50
C ALA A 230 -9.36 5.50 14.70
N GLU A 231 -9.32 5.45 13.35
CA GLU A 231 -10.39 5.96 12.48
C GLU A 231 -10.72 5.04 11.29
N ARG A 232 -10.73 3.73 11.50
CA ARG A 232 -11.05 2.81 10.41
C ARG A 232 -12.50 2.98 9.95
N GLN A 233 -12.71 3.63 8.83
CA GLN A 233 -14.00 3.63 8.13
C GLN A 233 -14.26 2.28 7.46
N LYS A 234 -15.46 1.71 7.65
CA LYS A 234 -15.90 0.50 6.96
C LYS A 234 -16.02 0.78 5.45
N THR A 235 -15.61 -0.18 4.64
CA THR A 235 -15.74 -0.08 3.18
C THR A 235 -17.20 -0.28 2.75
N PRO A 236 -17.60 0.19 1.55
CA PRO A 236 -18.95 -0.05 1.03
C PRO A 236 -19.34 -1.53 0.98
N ASN A 237 -18.41 -2.39 0.58
CA ASN A 237 -18.64 -3.85 0.55
C ASN A 237 -18.73 -4.44 1.96
N GLU A 238 -17.97 -3.93 2.93
CA GLU A 238 -18.11 -4.31 4.34
C GLU A 238 -19.48 -3.92 4.88
N ILE A 239 -19.98 -2.73 4.54
CA ILE A 239 -21.31 -2.27 4.94
C ILE A 239 -22.38 -3.15 4.31
N ALA A 240 -22.32 -3.40 3.01
CA ALA A 240 -23.28 -4.27 2.30
C ALA A 240 -23.30 -5.69 2.88
N LEU A 241 -22.13 -6.27 3.15
CA LEU A 241 -22.01 -7.59 3.75
C LEU A 241 -22.52 -7.62 5.20
N ASN A 242 -22.26 -6.58 6.00
CA ASN A 242 -22.83 -6.46 7.35
C ASN A 242 -24.36 -6.37 7.34
N ILE A 243 -24.95 -5.66 6.37
CA ILE A 243 -26.42 -5.59 6.21
C ILE A 243 -26.97 -6.98 5.86
N LEU A 244 -26.35 -7.69 4.91
CA LEU A 244 -26.75 -9.06 4.55
C LEU A 244 -26.69 -10.00 5.76
N ILE A 245 -25.57 -10.00 6.48
CA ILE A 245 -25.34 -10.84 7.65
C ILE A 245 -26.33 -10.51 8.76
N ALA A 246 -26.59 -9.22 9.03
CA ALA A 246 -27.57 -8.79 10.03
C ALA A 246 -29.00 -9.22 9.65
N GLY A 247 -29.36 -9.09 8.36
CA GLY A 247 -30.64 -9.55 7.85
C GLY A 247 -30.83 -11.06 8.00
N LEU A 248 -29.83 -11.86 7.63
CA LEU A 248 -29.85 -13.32 7.85
C LEU A 248 -29.96 -13.67 9.33
N THR A 249 -29.20 -12.97 10.20
CA THR A 249 -29.24 -13.19 11.65
C THR A 249 -30.65 -12.94 12.20
N LEU A 250 -31.30 -11.85 11.78
CA LEU A 250 -32.68 -11.54 12.19
C LEU A 250 -33.68 -12.61 11.71
N ILE A 251 -33.57 -13.05 10.46
CA ILE A 251 -34.45 -14.09 9.90
C ILE A 251 -34.29 -15.39 10.69
N PHE A 252 -33.07 -15.83 10.95
CA PHE A 252 -32.81 -17.05 11.69
C PHE A 252 -33.22 -16.93 13.18
N LEU A 253 -33.03 -15.77 13.78
CA LEU A 253 -33.52 -15.52 15.15
C LEU A 253 -35.03 -15.68 15.26
N LEU A 254 -35.79 -15.07 14.33
CA LEU A 254 -37.24 -15.21 14.26
C LEU A 254 -37.65 -16.67 13.98
N ALA A 255 -36.97 -17.36 13.07
CA ALA A 255 -37.25 -18.76 12.75
C ALA A 255 -37.04 -19.66 13.99
N VAL A 256 -35.94 -19.47 14.73
CA VAL A 256 -35.64 -20.28 15.92
C VAL A 256 -36.59 -19.98 17.08
N ILE A 257 -36.98 -18.71 17.30
CA ILE A 257 -37.96 -18.35 18.33
C ILE A 257 -39.32 -18.98 18.00
N THR A 258 -39.75 -18.93 16.76
CA THR A 258 -41.05 -19.54 16.36
C THR A 258 -41.02 -21.07 16.33
N LEU A 259 -39.83 -21.67 16.21
CA LEU A 259 -39.69 -23.12 16.24
C LEU A 259 -40.11 -23.75 17.58
N GLN A 260 -39.94 -23.04 18.71
CA GLN A 260 -40.27 -23.57 20.03
C GLN A 260 -41.77 -23.91 20.16
N PRO A 261 -42.76 -23.00 19.93
CA PRO A 261 -44.15 -23.33 19.98
C PRO A 261 -44.58 -24.41 18.97
N PHE A 262 -43.97 -24.43 17.75
CA PHE A 262 -44.22 -25.50 16.79
C PHE A 262 -43.72 -26.86 17.29
N ALA A 263 -42.56 -26.92 17.94
CA ALA A 263 -42.01 -28.15 18.51
C ALA A 263 -42.90 -28.66 19.66
N ILE A 264 -43.38 -27.77 20.55
CA ILE A 264 -44.32 -28.12 21.63
C ILE A 264 -45.60 -28.73 21.05
N PHE A 265 -46.20 -28.07 20.05
CA PHE A 265 -47.39 -28.59 19.37
C PHE A 265 -47.18 -29.95 18.72
N SER A 266 -46.03 -30.09 18.01
CA SER A 266 -45.67 -31.32 17.31
C SER A 266 -45.51 -32.53 18.26
N VAL A 267 -44.81 -32.32 19.38
CA VAL A 267 -44.64 -33.37 20.42
C VAL A 267 -46.02 -33.73 21.05
N ALA A 268 -46.86 -32.76 21.31
CA ALA A 268 -48.19 -33.00 21.83
C ALA A 268 -49.08 -33.79 20.86
N GLN A 269 -49.02 -33.51 19.54
CA GLN A 269 -49.78 -34.22 18.53
C GLN A 269 -49.21 -35.61 18.23
N ALA A 270 -47.90 -35.77 18.22
CA ALA A 270 -47.24 -37.07 17.97
C ALA A 270 -47.34 -38.02 19.17
N GLY A 271 -47.65 -37.52 20.35
CA GLY A 271 -47.67 -38.30 21.61
C GLY A 271 -46.32 -38.92 22.00
N SER A 272 -45.24 -38.49 21.33
CA SER A 272 -43.89 -39.00 21.52
C SER A 272 -42.85 -37.90 21.21
N GLY A 273 -41.62 -38.09 21.74
CA GLY A 273 -40.50 -37.14 21.57
C GLY A 273 -40.37 -36.17 22.74
N THR A 274 -39.37 -35.30 22.62
CA THR A 274 -39.06 -34.29 23.66
C THR A 274 -38.99 -32.89 23.03
N THR A 275 -39.47 -31.88 23.76
CA THR A 275 -39.36 -30.50 23.30
C THR A 275 -37.91 -30.02 23.40
N PRO A 276 -37.38 -29.33 22.35
CA PRO A 276 -36.04 -28.77 22.41
C PRO A 276 -35.84 -27.83 23.58
N THR A 277 -34.72 -27.99 24.28
CA THR A 277 -34.35 -27.06 25.37
C THR A 277 -33.79 -25.74 24.80
N VAL A 278 -33.76 -24.71 25.64
CA VAL A 278 -33.17 -23.42 25.24
C VAL A 278 -31.72 -23.57 24.78
N ALA A 279 -30.94 -24.43 25.44
CA ALA A 279 -29.56 -24.70 25.01
C ALA A 279 -29.48 -25.29 23.60
N VAL A 280 -30.40 -26.18 23.23
CA VAL A 280 -30.48 -26.76 21.87
C VAL A 280 -30.91 -25.69 20.84
N LEU A 281 -31.87 -24.83 21.17
CA LEU A 281 -32.35 -23.77 20.31
C LEU A 281 -31.26 -22.70 20.06
N VAL A 282 -30.53 -22.31 21.13
CA VAL A 282 -29.40 -21.39 21.00
C VAL A 282 -28.27 -22.04 20.15
N SER A 283 -28.01 -23.32 20.35
CA SER A 283 -27.04 -24.05 19.53
C SER A 283 -27.45 -24.08 18.05
N LEU A 284 -28.71 -24.35 17.76
CA LEU A 284 -29.26 -24.25 16.40
C LEU A 284 -29.05 -22.86 15.83
N LEU A 285 -29.46 -21.81 16.53
CA LEU A 285 -29.31 -20.42 16.09
C LEU A 285 -27.86 -20.10 15.74
N VAL A 286 -26.91 -20.42 16.63
CA VAL A 286 -25.48 -20.13 16.43
C VAL A 286 -24.88 -20.91 15.25
N CYS A 287 -25.41 -22.10 14.97
CA CYS A 287 -25.00 -22.89 13.79
C CYS A 287 -25.69 -22.43 12.49
N LEU A 288 -26.83 -21.74 12.55
CA LEU A 288 -27.56 -21.19 11.41
C LEU A 288 -27.02 -19.84 10.95
N ILE A 289 -26.71 -18.95 11.90
CA ILE A 289 -26.18 -17.62 11.57
C ILE A 289 -24.75 -17.71 11.07
N PRO A 290 -24.33 -16.84 10.11
CA PRO A 290 -23.01 -16.93 9.49
C PRO A 290 -21.90 -16.43 10.43
N THR A 291 -21.65 -17.17 11.52
CA THR A 291 -20.69 -16.85 12.58
C THR A 291 -19.27 -16.77 12.07
N THR A 292 -18.88 -17.63 11.14
CA THR A 292 -17.53 -17.72 10.59
C THR A 292 -17.13 -16.41 9.91
N ILE A 293 -17.93 -15.91 8.98
CA ILE A 293 -17.62 -14.64 8.29
C ILE A 293 -17.85 -13.44 9.23
N GLY A 294 -18.87 -13.48 10.10
CA GLY A 294 -19.12 -12.45 11.10
C GLY A 294 -17.94 -12.22 12.03
N GLY A 295 -17.24 -13.29 12.44
CA GLY A 295 -16.04 -13.22 13.28
C GLY A 295 -14.77 -12.83 12.55
N LEU A 296 -14.66 -13.09 11.23
CA LEU A 296 -13.43 -12.88 10.48
C LEU A 296 -13.43 -11.63 9.58
N LEU A 297 -14.59 -11.00 9.35
CA LEU A 297 -14.72 -9.90 8.39
C LEU A 297 -13.82 -8.70 8.73
N SER A 298 -13.79 -8.26 9.97
CA SER A 298 -12.93 -7.19 10.45
C SER A 298 -11.45 -7.55 10.31
N ALA A 299 -11.08 -8.78 10.70
CA ALA A 299 -9.72 -9.27 10.60
C ALA A 299 -9.18 -9.29 9.16
N ILE A 300 -10.02 -9.66 8.18
CA ILE A 300 -9.64 -9.63 6.75
C ILE A 300 -9.29 -8.21 6.30
N GLY A 301 -10.11 -7.22 6.66
CA GLY A 301 -9.88 -5.83 6.27
C GLY A 301 -8.61 -5.24 6.89
N ILE A 302 -8.38 -5.50 8.19
CA ILE A 302 -7.17 -5.03 8.90
C ILE A 302 -5.92 -5.70 8.32
N ALA A 303 -5.97 -7.01 8.06
CA ALA A 303 -4.87 -7.73 7.43
C ALA A 303 -4.58 -7.25 5.99
N GLY A 304 -5.59 -6.73 5.28
CA GLY A 304 -5.41 -6.08 3.99
C GLY A 304 -4.56 -4.82 4.09
N MET A 305 -4.85 -3.95 5.07
CA MET A 305 -4.07 -2.73 5.32
C MET A 305 -2.62 -3.05 5.74
N ASP A 306 -2.43 -4.01 6.66
CA ASP A 306 -1.09 -4.48 7.09
C ASP A 306 -0.25 -4.93 5.88
N ARG A 307 -0.85 -5.67 4.93
CA ARG A 307 -0.15 -6.13 3.71
C ARG A 307 0.27 -4.98 2.80
N VAL A 308 -0.58 -3.97 2.60
CA VAL A 308 -0.23 -2.79 1.79
C VAL A 308 0.95 -2.05 2.42
N MET A 309 0.95 -1.91 3.75
CA MET A 309 2.08 -1.30 4.47
C MET A 309 3.37 -2.11 4.37
N GLN A 310 3.31 -3.46 4.39
CA GLN A 310 4.49 -4.31 4.17
C GLN A 310 5.11 -4.11 2.77
N HIS A 311 4.35 -3.56 1.83
CA HIS A 311 4.84 -3.13 0.51
C HIS A 311 5.25 -1.65 0.46
N ASN A 312 5.48 -1.01 1.61
CA ASN A 312 5.86 0.40 1.71
C ASN A 312 4.84 1.36 1.08
N VAL A 313 3.56 1.04 1.15
CA VAL A 313 2.47 1.93 0.75
C VAL A 313 1.59 2.23 1.96
N LEU A 314 1.40 3.51 2.25
CA LEU A 314 0.49 3.97 3.28
C LEU A 314 -0.88 4.22 2.64
N ALA A 315 -1.89 3.46 3.05
CA ALA A 315 -3.27 3.70 2.65
C ALA A 315 -4.01 4.47 3.74
N MET A 316 -4.62 5.59 3.38
CA MET A 316 -5.37 6.45 4.32
C MET A 316 -6.70 5.82 4.75
N SER A 317 -7.19 4.82 4.01
CA SER A 317 -8.41 4.09 4.38
C SER A 317 -8.44 2.68 3.75
N GLY A 318 -9.17 1.76 4.39
CA GLY A 318 -9.48 0.46 3.81
C GLY A 318 -10.28 0.55 2.50
N LYS A 319 -11.08 1.64 2.34
CA LYS A 319 -11.83 1.93 1.11
C LYS A 319 -10.91 2.12 -0.10
N ALA A 320 -9.78 2.81 0.07
CA ALA A 320 -8.82 3.02 -1.01
C ALA A 320 -8.19 1.70 -1.48
N ILE A 321 -7.89 0.76 -0.55
CA ILE A 321 -7.35 -0.57 -0.90
C ILE A 321 -8.39 -1.40 -1.65
N GLU A 322 -9.65 -1.32 -1.26
CA GLU A 322 -10.74 -2.02 -1.92
C GLU A 322 -10.98 -1.46 -3.31
N ALA A 323 -11.04 -0.14 -3.46
CA ALA A 323 -11.14 0.53 -4.75
C ALA A 323 -9.98 0.15 -5.68
N ALA A 324 -8.76 0.05 -5.14
CA ALA A 324 -7.60 -0.40 -5.91
C ALA A 324 -7.77 -1.80 -6.52
N GLY A 325 -8.51 -2.69 -5.84
CA GLY A 325 -8.84 -4.01 -6.36
C GLY A 325 -9.70 -3.99 -7.64
N ASP A 326 -10.49 -2.95 -7.82
CA ASP A 326 -11.45 -2.81 -8.92
C ASP A 326 -11.05 -1.73 -9.95
N VAL A 327 -9.84 -1.17 -9.85
CA VAL A 327 -9.32 -0.17 -10.79
C VAL A 327 -9.34 -0.69 -12.22
N ASN A 328 -9.85 0.13 -13.14
CA ASN A 328 -9.93 -0.13 -14.58
C ASN A 328 -8.89 0.67 -15.37
N SER A 329 -8.66 1.93 -14.97
CA SER A 329 -7.76 2.87 -15.65
C SER A 329 -6.73 3.43 -14.68
N LEU A 330 -5.45 3.43 -15.09
CA LEU A 330 -4.35 4.03 -14.35
C LEU A 330 -3.79 5.21 -15.13
N LEU A 331 -3.87 6.39 -14.53
CA LEU A 331 -3.25 7.61 -15.03
C LEU A 331 -1.89 7.79 -14.38
N LEU A 332 -0.87 7.92 -15.20
CA LEU A 332 0.53 8.08 -14.81
C LEU A 332 1.00 9.47 -15.25
N ASP A 333 1.43 10.31 -14.31
CA ASP A 333 2.17 11.51 -14.71
C ASP A 333 3.49 11.10 -15.38
N LYS A 334 4.02 11.93 -16.28
CA LYS A 334 5.29 11.65 -16.94
C LYS A 334 6.46 11.88 -15.99
N THR A 335 6.56 13.12 -15.49
CA THR A 335 7.75 13.66 -14.82
C THR A 335 7.86 13.08 -13.40
N GLY A 336 9.04 12.56 -13.03
CA GLY A 336 9.24 11.94 -11.70
C GLY A 336 8.54 10.58 -11.53
N THR A 337 7.52 10.29 -12.33
CA THR A 337 6.69 9.08 -12.29
C THR A 337 7.15 8.05 -13.31
N ILE A 338 6.91 8.24 -14.61
CA ILE A 338 7.37 7.35 -15.68
C ILE A 338 8.87 7.54 -15.93
N THR A 339 9.33 8.80 -15.90
CA THR A 339 10.71 9.18 -16.09
C THR A 339 11.40 9.49 -14.76
N LEU A 340 12.72 9.64 -14.79
CA LEU A 340 13.51 10.00 -13.60
C LEU A 340 13.23 11.45 -13.12
N GLY A 341 12.51 12.23 -13.92
CA GLY A 341 12.18 13.62 -13.62
C GLY A 341 13.33 14.60 -13.83
N ASN A 342 14.50 14.11 -14.23
CA ASN A 342 15.68 14.88 -14.55
C ASN A 342 16.07 14.61 -16.00
N ARG A 343 16.30 15.66 -16.76
CA ARG A 343 16.92 15.51 -18.07
C ARG A 343 18.38 15.08 -17.89
N GLN A 344 18.74 13.98 -18.48
CA GLN A 344 20.12 13.46 -18.45
C GLN A 344 20.80 13.67 -19.79
N ALA A 345 22.08 14.04 -19.77
CA ALA A 345 22.91 14.06 -20.96
C ALA A 345 23.15 12.61 -21.42
N ILE A 346 22.79 12.33 -22.66
CA ILE A 346 22.94 10.98 -23.24
C ILE A 346 23.96 10.95 -24.39
N GLU A 347 24.18 12.10 -25.01
CA GLU A 347 25.08 12.18 -26.17
C GLU A 347 25.68 13.57 -26.37
N PHE A 348 26.93 13.62 -26.83
CA PHE A 348 27.59 14.82 -27.33
C PHE A 348 27.65 14.77 -28.84
N LEU A 349 27.09 15.76 -29.51
CA LEU A 349 27.04 15.86 -30.98
C LEU A 349 27.91 17.04 -31.44
N PRO A 350 29.15 16.80 -31.89
CA PRO A 350 30.04 17.86 -32.34
C PRO A 350 29.62 18.42 -33.70
N VAL A 351 29.85 19.72 -33.92
CA VAL A 351 29.74 20.32 -35.27
C VAL A 351 30.95 19.91 -36.14
N ASN A 352 30.84 20.16 -37.46
CA ASN A 352 31.92 19.84 -38.39
C ASN A 352 33.23 20.50 -37.96
N GLY A 353 34.31 19.71 -37.95
CA GLY A 353 35.66 20.18 -37.56
C GLY A 353 35.92 20.22 -36.06
N VAL A 354 35.03 19.67 -35.22
CA VAL A 354 35.22 19.49 -33.78
C VAL A 354 35.16 18.01 -33.46
N THR A 355 36.05 17.52 -32.56
CA THR A 355 35.96 16.12 -32.10
C THR A 355 34.99 15.99 -30.93
N ALA A 356 34.46 14.79 -30.72
CA ALA A 356 33.55 14.52 -29.61
C ALA A 356 34.25 14.72 -28.26
N GLU A 357 35.55 14.45 -28.14
CA GLU A 357 36.35 14.68 -26.94
C GLU A 357 36.50 16.17 -26.63
N GLN A 358 36.69 17.02 -27.67
CA GLN A 358 36.79 18.47 -27.49
C GLN A 358 35.46 19.04 -26.99
N LEU A 359 34.35 18.58 -27.55
CA LEU A 359 33.00 18.97 -27.08
C LEU A 359 32.77 18.48 -25.65
N ALA A 360 33.11 17.23 -25.32
CA ALA A 360 32.94 16.66 -24.01
C ALA A 360 33.75 17.40 -22.93
N ASP A 361 35.02 17.78 -23.27
CA ASP A 361 35.88 18.55 -22.38
C ASP A 361 35.28 19.93 -22.07
N ALA A 362 34.87 20.68 -23.09
CA ALA A 362 34.23 21.97 -22.92
C ALA A 362 32.86 21.89 -22.18
N ALA A 363 32.07 20.85 -22.47
CA ALA A 363 30.80 20.59 -21.79
C ALA A 363 31.02 20.26 -20.31
N GLN A 364 32.05 19.45 -19.98
CA GLN A 364 32.39 19.15 -18.59
C GLN A 364 32.83 20.40 -17.86
N LEU A 365 33.79 21.15 -18.41
CA LEU A 365 34.32 22.37 -17.76
C LEU A 365 33.20 23.40 -17.49
N SER A 366 32.34 23.67 -18.50
CA SER A 366 31.22 24.59 -18.34
C SER A 366 30.12 24.12 -17.41
N SER A 367 30.22 22.86 -16.95
CA SER A 367 29.23 22.24 -16.03
C SER A 367 29.75 22.00 -14.61
N LEU A 368 31.04 22.27 -14.32
CA LEU A 368 31.64 21.96 -13.01
C LEU A 368 30.99 22.71 -11.84
N ALA A 369 30.56 23.95 -12.05
CA ALA A 369 29.83 24.74 -11.06
C ALA A 369 28.32 24.68 -11.19
N ASP A 370 27.82 23.87 -12.13
CA ASP A 370 26.37 23.69 -12.31
C ASP A 370 25.87 22.54 -11.45
N GLU A 371 25.35 22.87 -10.28
CA GLU A 371 24.84 21.89 -9.31
C GLU A 371 23.48 21.30 -9.69
N THR A 372 22.89 21.74 -10.81
CA THR A 372 21.65 21.16 -11.30
C THR A 372 21.83 19.67 -11.66
N PRO A 373 20.78 18.86 -11.60
CA PRO A 373 20.84 17.46 -12.07
C PRO A 373 21.31 17.34 -13.52
N GLU A 374 20.92 18.29 -14.38
CA GLU A 374 21.35 18.40 -15.77
C GLU A 374 22.85 18.64 -15.88
N GLY A 375 23.38 19.62 -15.15
CA GLY A 375 24.82 19.92 -15.14
C GLY A 375 25.65 18.72 -14.66
N ARG A 376 25.23 18.09 -13.56
CA ARG A 376 25.88 16.87 -13.05
C ARG A 376 25.83 15.73 -14.08
N SER A 377 24.73 15.55 -14.82
CA SER A 377 24.62 14.49 -15.83
C SER A 377 25.61 14.69 -16.99
N VAL A 378 25.88 15.94 -17.37
CA VAL A 378 26.90 16.28 -18.39
C VAL A 378 28.27 15.84 -17.90
N VAL A 379 28.65 16.15 -16.67
CA VAL A 379 29.96 15.76 -16.08
C VAL A 379 30.05 14.22 -15.99
N VAL A 380 28.99 13.53 -15.60
CA VAL A 380 28.95 12.06 -15.52
C VAL A 380 29.15 11.45 -16.91
N LEU A 381 28.40 11.93 -17.91
CA LEU A 381 28.53 11.43 -19.30
C LEU A 381 29.95 11.63 -19.85
N ALA A 382 30.56 12.80 -19.62
CA ALA A 382 31.92 13.09 -20.03
C ALA A 382 32.93 12.14 -19.38
N LYS A 383 32.75 11.83 -18.10
CA LYS A 383 33.57 10.89 -17.34
C LYS A 383 33.43 9.45 -17.84
N GLU A 384 32.22 8.97 -18.03
CA GLU A 384 31.93 7.57 -18.37
C GLU A 384 32.28 7.26 -19.83
N LYS A 385 31.91 8.14 -20.75
CA LYS A 385 32.03 7.87 -22.19
C LYS A 385 33.40 8.28 -22.78
N TYR A 386 34.03 9.31 -22.20
CA TYR A 386 35.28 9.87 -22.70
C TYR A 386 36.44 9.78 -21.68
N GLY A 387 36.24 9.16 -20.54
CA GLY A 387 37.28 8.95 -19.51
C GLY A 387 37.81 10.25 -18.88
N LEU A 388 37.10 11.36 -19.03
CA LEU A 388 37.49 12.66 -18.48
C LEU A 388 37.33 12.64 -16.96
N ARG A 389 38.46 12.67 -16.24
CA ARG A 389 38.44 12.73 -14.77
C ARG A 389 37.99 14.12 -14.31
N GLY A 390 37.32 14.21 -13.15
CA GLY A 390 36.94 15.48 -12.54
C GLY A 390 38.19 16.33 -12.30
N ARG A 391 38.16 17.55 -12.79
CA ARG A 391 39.23 18.56 -12.56
C ARG A 391 38.79 19.45 -11.42
N HIS A 392 39.67 19.63 -10.46
CA HIS A 392 39.48 20.67 -9.46
C HIS A 392 40.14 21.93 -9.99
N ILE A 393 39.35 22.92 -10.37
CA ILE A 393 39.84 24.22 -10.80
C ILE A 393 39.75 25.15 -9.56
N PRO A 394 40.91 25.70 -9.12
CA PRO A 394 40.87 26.66 -8.01
C PRO A 394 40.04 27.89 -8.38
N GLU A 395 39.22 28.38 -7.46
CA GLU A 395 38.32 29.51 -7.69
C GLU A 395 39.04 30.79 -8.12
N HIS A 396 40.32 30.94 -7.78
CA HIS A 396 41.13 32.12 -8.16
C HIS A 396 41.66 32.05 -9.59
N GLU A 397 41.55 30.88 -10.29
CA GLU A 397 42.02 30.67 -11.66
C GLU A 397 40.88 30.67 -12.67
N ALA A 398 39.63 30.61 -12.21
CA ALA A 398 38.46 30.55 -13.07
C ALA A 398 37.33 31.45 -12.56
N THR A 399 36.59 32.06 -13.49
CA THR A 399 35.36 32.80 -13.21
C THR A 399 34.18 31.97 -13.66
N PHE A 400 33.41 31.44 -12.73
CA PHE A 400 32.20 30.70 -13.02
C PHE A 400 31.02 31.63 -13.28
N ILE A 401 30.25 31.35 -14.32
CA ILE A 401 29.07 32.11 -14.73
C ILE A 401 27.85 31.24 -14.48
N PRO A 402 27.04 31.58 -13.45
CA PRO A 402 25.83 30.83 -13.12
C PRO A 402 24.77 31.00 -14.21
N PHE A 403 23.87 30.01 -14.32
CA PHE A 403 22.72 30.10 -15.21
C PHE A 403 21.77 31.20 -14.75
N THR A 404 21.33 32.05 -15.69
CA THR A 404 20.23 33.00 -15.44
C THR A 404 19.14 32.82 -16.52
N ALA A 405 17.89 33.05 -16.13
CA ALA A 405 16.77 33.01 -17.06
C ALA A 405 16.87 34.09 -18.17
N TYR A 406 17.59 35.17 -17.92
CA TYR A 406 17.82 36.27 -18.85
C TYR A 406 18.84 35.87 -19.93
N THR A 407 20.00 35.36 -19.54
CA THR A 407 21.06 34.95 -20.49
C THR A 407 20.78 33.59 -21.09
N ARG A 408 20.07 32.71 -20.40
CA ARG A 408 19.80 31.31 -20.74
C ARG A 408 21.08 30.50 -21.02
N MET A 409 22.18 30.90 -20.36
CA MET A 409 23.52 30.30 -20.48
C MET A 409 24.17 30.20 -19.12
N SER A 410 25.07 29.22 -18.97
CA SER A 410 26.03 29.10 -17.87
C SER A 410 27.41 28.76 -18.44
N GLY A 411 28.47 28.86 -17.65
CA GLY A 411 29.80 28.52 -18.14
C GLY A 411 30.93 28.90 -17.21
N VAL A 412 32.13 28.93 -17.77
CA VAL A 412 33.35 29.29 -17.06
C VAL A 412 34.32 30.02 -18.00
N ASP A 413 34.99 31.06 -17.46
CA ASP A 413 36.14 31.71 -18.08
C ASP A 413 37.38 31.17 -17.37
N PHE A 414 38.23 30.45 -18.14
CA PHE A 414 39.37 29.74 -17.64
C PHE A 414 40.50 29.70 -18.70
N GLU A 415 41.72 30.03 -18.33
CA GLU A 415 42.90 30.03 -19.23
C GLU A 415 42.66 30.80 -20.54
N GLY A 416 41.96 31.91 -20.50
CA GLY A 416 41.64 32.74 -21.68
C GLY A 416 40.54 32.19 -22.57
N ARG A 417 39.95 31.05 -22.23
CA ARG A 417 38.77 30.45 -22.89
C ARG A 417 37.48 30.97 -22.24
N GLN A 418 36.45 31.17 -23.08
CA GLN A 418 35.12 31.56 -22.65
C GLN A 418 34.14 30.45 -22.96
N LEU A 419 34.10 29.44 -22.10
CA LEU A 419 33.24 28.31 -22.29
C LEU A 419 31.78 28.62 -21.84
N ARG A 420 30.84 28.42 -22.73
CA ARG A 420 29.40 28.64 -22.48
C ARG A 420 28.61 27.43 -22.91
N LYS A 421 27.62 27.06 -22.10
CA LYS A 421 26.56 26.12 -22.46
C LYS A 421 25.19 26.72 -22.18
N GLY A 422 24.20 26.37 -22.98
CA GLY A 422 22.84 26.90 -22.77
C GLY A 422 21.89 26.63 -23.93
N ALA A 423 20.79 27.34 -23.95
CA ALA A 423 19.83 27.24 -25.03
C ALA A 423 20.50 27.52 -26.37
N THR A 424 20.18 26.70 -27.37
CA THR A 424 20.88 26.75 -28.70
C THR A 424 20.80 28.13 -29.34
N GLU A 425 19.66 28.83 -29.22
CA GLU A 425 19.49 30.20 -29.70
C GLU A 425 20.42 31.21 -28.98
N ALA A 426 20.51 31.07 -27.64
CA ALA A 426 21.37 31.93 -26.81
C ALA A 426 22.86 31.69 -27.13
N ILE A 427 23.28 30.46 -27.31
CA ILE A 427 24.64 30.11 -27.67
C ILE A 427 24.96 30.59 -29.10
N ALA A 428 24.04 30.44 -30.06
CA ALA A 428 24.24 30.97 -31.43
C ALA A 428 24.44 32.47 -31.42
N LYS A 429 23.63 33.20 -30.61
CA LYS A 429 23.78 34.64 -30.43
C LYS A 429 25.14 35.02 -29.81
N PHE A 430 25.54 34.34 -28.74
CA PHE A 430 26.83 34.53 -28.07
C PHE A 430 28.03 34.34 -29.02
N VAL A 431 28.01 33.26 -29.82
CA VAL A 431 29.05 32.99 -30.83
C VAL A 431 29.16 34.14 -31.81
N THR A 432 28.03 34.64 -32.32
CA THR A 432 27.97 35.76 -33.24
C THR A 432 28.49 37.08 -32.60
N GLU A 433 28.14 37.35 -31.37
CA GLU A 433 28.62 38.50 -30.59
C GLU A 433 30.13 38.46 -30.36
N CYS A 434 30.69 37.24 -30.25
CA CYS A 434 32.14 37.04 -30.17
C CYS A 434 32.85 37.01 -31.56
N GLY A 435 32.15 37.36 -32.64
CA GLY A 435 32.69 37.44 -33.98
C GLY A 435 32.85 36.13 -34.72
N GLY A 436 32.23 35.04 -34.24
CA GLY A 436 32.21 33.72 -34.84
C GLY A 436 31.06 33.48 -35.82
N GLU A 437 31.17 32.39 -36.56
CA GLU A 437 30.09 31.91 -37.45
C GLU A 437 29.41 30.69 -36.88
N VAL A 438 28.06 30.61 -37.02
CA VAL A 438 27.28 29.45 -36.62
C VAL A 438 27.14 28.48 -37.78
N PRO A 439 27.70 27.26 -37.68
CA PRO A 439 27.63 26.27 -38.77
C PRO A 439 26.17 25.88 -39.06
N GLY A 440 25.83 25.72 -40.35
CA GLY A 440 24.46 25.40 -40.78
C GLY A 440 23.92 24.09 -40.24
N ASN A 441 24.79 23.09 -39.94
CA ASN A 441 24.37 21.82 -39.35
C ASN A 441 23.99 21.91 -37.86
N PHE A 442 24.28 23.03 -37.19
CA PHE A 442 23.93 23.21 -35.76
C PHE A 442 22.42 23.24 -35.53
N GLN A 443 21.69 24.00 -36.36
CA GLN A 443 20.23 24.09 -36.26
C GLN A 443 19.59 22.74 -36.61
N GLU A 444 20.09 22.06 -37.66
CA GLU A 444 19.57 20.72 -38.02
C GLU A 444 19.74 19.69 -36.90
N MET A 445 20.90 19.70 -36.21
CA MET A 445 21.16 18.83 -35.06
C MET A 445 20.22 19.17 -33.90
N SER A 446 20.02 20.45 -33.61
CA SER A 446 19.10 20.93 -32.57
C SER A 446 17.68 20.48 -32.85
N ASP A 447 17.18 20.69 -34.07
CA ASP A 447 15.84 20.30 -34.51
C ASP A 447 15.63 18.77 -34.47
N ARG A 448 16.66 18.01 -34.82
CA ARG A 448 16.64 16.53 -34.73
C ARG A 448 16.46 16.07 -33.30
N ILE A 449 17.22 16.64 -32.36
CA ILE A 449 17.08 16.33 -30.93
C ILE A 449 15.67 16.70 -30.42
N ALA A 450 15.21 17.91 -30.76
CA ALA A 450 13.88 18.39 -30.35
C ALA A 450 12.75 17.49 -30.89
N ARG A 451 12.84 17.07 -32.17
CA ARG A 451 11.87 16.11 -32.76
C ARG A 451 11.90 14.74 -32.11
N ALA A 452 13.07 14.31 -31.59
CA ALA A 452 13.20 13.06 -30.85
C ALA A 452 12.77 13.17 -29.36
N GLY A 453 12.21 14.31 -28.98
CA GLY A 453 11.74 14.55 -27.60
C GLY A 453 12.84 14.90 -26.60
N GLY A 454 14.06 15.18 -27.07
CA GLY A 454 15.16 15.64 -26.26
C GLY A 454 15.20 17.18 -26.15
N THR A 455 16.07 17.67 -25.26
CA THR A 455 16.40 19.09 -25.13
C THR A 455 17.83 19.29 -25.62
N PRO A 456 18.04 20.11 -26.69
CA PRO A 456 19.38 20.43 -27.15
C PRO A 456 19.97 21.56 -26.29
N LEU A 457 21.20 21.41 -25.80
CA LEU A 457 21.99 22.49 -25.22
C LEU A 457 23.23 22.73 -26.12
N GLY A 458 23.38 23.97 -26.61
CA GLY A 458 24.57 24.36 -27.33
C GLY A 458 25.79 24.53 -26.43
N VAL A 459 26.97 24.29 -26.94
CA VAL A 459 28.26 24.51 -26.28
C VAL A 459 29.19 25.31 -27.22
N ALA A 460 29.79 26.38 -26.67
CA ALA A 460 30.72 27.22 -27.40
C ALA A 460 31.96 27.60 -26.57
N ASP A 461 33.06 27.91 -27.26
CA ASP A 461 34.28 28.50 -26.70
C ASP A 461 34.53 29.85 -27.40
N GLY A 462 34.12 30.95 -26.79
CA GLY A 462 34.11 32.27 -27.40
C GLY A 462 33.34 32.26 -28.72
N GLY A 463 33.98 32.76 -29.81
CA GLY A 463 33.42 32.77 -31.17
C GLY A 463 33.37 31.41 -31.85
N ARG A 464 33.79 30.30 -31.23
CA ARG A 464 33.77 28.97 -31.81
C ARG A 464 32.68 28.10 -31.27
N LEU A 465 31.70 27.75 -32.09
CA LEU A 465 30.70 26.77 -31.76
C LEU A 465 31.30 25.36 -31.74
N LEU A 466 31.07 24.60 -30.69
CA LEU A 466 31.64 23.25 -30.54
C LEU A 466 30.63 22.13 -30.83
N GLY A 467 29.34 22.31 -30.47
CA GLY A 467 28.33 21.29 -30.72
C GLY A 467 27.11 21.42 -29.84
N VAL A 468 26.38 20.31 -29.75
CA VAL A 468 25.12 20.21 -28.98
C VAL A 468 25.21 19.04 -28.02
N ILE A 469 24.78 19.26 -26.78
CA ILE A 469 24.51 18.22 -25.78
C ILE A 469 23.07 17.78 -25.96
N HIS A 470 22.85 16.50 -26.13
CA HIS A 470 21.50 15.91 -26.15
C HIS A 470 21.08 15.54 -24.71
N LEU A 471 20.17 16.30 -24.14
CA LEU A 471 19.51 15.95 -22.88
C LEU A 471 18.20 15.24 -23.19
N LYS A 472 17.95 14.14 -22.51
CA LYS A 472 16.70 13.36 -22.61
C LYS A 472 16.16 13.04 -21.24
N ASP A 473 14.83 13.02 -21.12
CA ASP A 473 14.13 12.51 -19.96
C ASP A 473 14.08 10.98 -20.05
N VAL A 474 14.77 10.31 -19.14
CA VAL A 474 15.01 8.85 -19.21
C VAL A 474 13.86 8.11 -18.54
N VAL A 475 13.25 7.16 -19.24
CA VAL A 475 12.24 6.25 -18.71
C VAL A 475 12.88 5.33 -17.64
N LYS A 476 12.22 5.17 -16.49
CA LYS A 476 12.69 4.31 -15.40
C LYS A 476 12.82 2.85 -15.88
N GLY A 477 13.91 2.19 -15.49
CA GLY A 477 14.17 0.80 -15.85
C GLY A 477 13.06 -0.15 -15.36
N GLY A 478 12.66 -1.11 -16.22
CA GLY A 478 11.61 -2.08 -15.89
C GLY A 478 10.16 -1.57 -16.07
N MET A 479 9.95 -0.33 -16.52
CA MET A 479 8.62 0.26 -16.72
C MET A 479 7.78 -0.58 -17.69
N LYS A 480 8.32 -0.97 -18.83
CA LYS A 480 7.61 -1.73 -19.86
C LYS A 480 7.08 -3.07 -19.36
N GLU A 481 7.86 -3.79 -18.57
CA GLU A 481 7.49 -5.06 -17.95
C GLU A 481 6.36 -4.87 -16.93
N ARG A 482 6.43 -3.79 -16.16
CA ARG A 482 5.43 -3.45 -15.15
C ARG A 482 4.11 -3.02 -15.79
N ILE A 483 4.14 -2.23 -16.85
CA ILE A 483 2.94 -1.87 -17.64
C ILE A 483 2.31 -3.13 -18.27
N ALA A 484 3.13 -4.05 -18.80
CA ALA A 484 2.65 -5.33 -19.30
C ALA A 484 1.97 -6.18 -18.19
N GLN A 485 2.41 -6.08 -16.93
CA GLN A 485 1.72 -6.72 -15.79
C GLN A 485 0.36 -6.09 -15.52
N LEU A 486 0.26 -4.74 -15.50
CA LEU A 486 -1.01 -4.02 -15.34
C LEU A 486 -2.03 -4.43 -16.41
N ARG A 487 -1.59 -4.48 -17.67
CA ARG A 487 -2.43 -4.92 -18.81
C ARG A 487 -2.97 -6.34 -18.61
N ARG A 488 -2.13 -7.27 -18.12
CA ARG A 488 -2.58 -8.64 -17.77
C ARG A 488 -3.60 -8.68 -16.62
N MET A 489 -3.58 -7.67 -15.75
CA MET A 489 -4.57 -7.52 -14.67
C MET A 489 -5.86 -6.84 -15.14
N GLY A 490 -5.94 -6.46 -16.42
CA GLY A 490 -7.09 -5.79 -17.01
C GLY A 490 -7.12 -4.26 -16.78
N ILE A 491 -5.98 -3.67 -16.44
CA ILE A 491 -5.87 -2.24 -16.18
C ILE A 491 -5.29 -1.55 -17.41
N ARG A 492 -5.96 -0.52 -17.90
CA ARG A 492 -5.50 0.36 -18.97
C ARG A 492 -4.61 1.43 -18.39
N SER A 493 -3.41 1.60 -18.95
CA SER A 493 -2.43 2.60 -18.52
C SER A 493 -2.42 3.80 -19.47
N ILE A 494 -2.54 5.01 -18.92
CA ILE A 494 -2.58 6.27 -19.67
C ILE A 494 -1.51 7.20 -19.12
N MET A 495 -0.57 7.62 -19.96
CA MET A 495 0.41 8.64 -19.59
C MET A 495 -0.19 10.04 -19.79
N ILE A 496 0.00 10.93 -18.83
CA ILE A 496 -0.41 12.33 -18.94
C ILE A 496 0.82 13.22 -18.83
N THR A 497 0.93 14.19 -19.76
CA THR A 497 2.08 15.10 -19.80
C THR A 497 1.71 16.45 -20.43
N GLY A 498 2.39 17.50 -19.98
CA GLY A 498 2.34 18.82 -20.63
C GLY A 498 3.19 18.93 -21.91
N ASP A 499 3.93 17.88 -22.27
CA ASP A 499 4.78 17.87 -23.47
C ASP A 499 3.95 17.91 -24.77
N ASN A 500 4.62 18.24 -25.86
CA ASN A 500 4.04 18.15 -27.20
C ASN A 500 3.72 16.67 -27.58
N PRO A 501 2.79 16.45 -28.54
CA PRO A 501 2.35 15.11 -28.90
C PRO A 501 3.47 14.18 -29.41
N LEU A 502 4.50 14.70 -30.07
CA LEU A 502 5.61 13.88 -30.61
C LEU A 502 6.49 13.33 -29.48
N THR A 503 6.85 14.18 -28.52
CA THR A 503 7.59 13.79 -27.32
C THR A 503 6.79 12.80 -26.48
N ALA A 504 5.51 13.09 -26.26
CA ALA A 504 4.62 12.22 -25.51
C ALA A 504 4.50 10.84 -26.17
N ALA A 505 4.31 10.75 -27.47
CA ALA A 505 4.25 9.49 -28.22
C ALA A 505 5.53 8.67 -28.10
N ALA A 506 6.70 9.31 -28.18
CA ALA A 506 7.99 8.63 -28.07
C ALA A 506 8.17 8.00 -26.67
N ILE A 507 7.88 8.76 -25.60
CA ILE A 507 8.00 8.28 -24.21
C ILE A 507 6.93 7.21 -23.91
N ALA A 508 5.71 7.39 -24.38
CA ALA A 508 4.62 6.42 -24.22
C ALA A 508 4.99 5.06 -24.84
N SER A 509 5.56 5.08 -26.03
CA SER A 509 6.04 3.87 -26.73
C SER A 509 7.20 3.21 -26.00
N GLU A 510 8.17 3.99 -25.49
CA GLU A 510 9.30 3.49 -24.74
C GLU A 510 8.86 2.86 -23.41
N ALA A 511 7.95 3.52 -22.69
CA ALA A 511 7.36 3.04 -21.43
C ALA A 511 6.36 1.87 -21.61
N GLY A 512 5.80 1.72 -22.81
CA GLY A 512 4.84 0.67 -23.17
C GLY A 512 3.43 0.90 -22.64
N VAL A 513 3.04 2.15 -22.31
CA VAL A 513 1.68 2.51 -21.90
C VAL A 513 0.67 2.32 -23.04
N ASP A 514 -0.61 2.16 -22.69
CA ASP A 514 -1.67 1.85 -23.66
C ASP A 514 -2.14 3.10 -24.41
N ASP A 515 -2.04 4.28 -23.76
CA ASP A 515 -2.50 5.56 -24.33
C ASP A 515 -1.75 6.73 -23.68
N PHE A 516 -1.89 7.93 -24.26
CA PHE A 516 -1.32 9.13 -23.66
C PHE A 516 -2.17 10.39 -23.95
N LEU A 517 -2.09 11.35 -23.02
CA LEU A 517 -2.67 12.70 -23.15
C LEU A 517 -1.51 13.70 -23.13
N ALA A 518 -1.27 14.35 -24.28
CA ALA A 518 -0.24 15.37 -24.45
C ALA A 518 -0.80 16.79 -24.24
N GLN A 519 0.07 17.76 -23.95
CA GLN A 519 -0.28 19.16 -23.68
C GLN A 519 -1.35 19.35 -22.60
N ALA A 520 -1.41 18.40 -21.66
CA ALA A 520 -2.42 18.37 -20.61
C ALA A 520 -2.12 19.41 -19.53
N THR A 521 -3.12 20.22 -19.23
CA THR A 521 -3.14 21.10 -18.06
C THR A 521 -3.65 20.34 -16.82
N PRO A 522 -3.45 20.86 -15.59
CA PRO A 522 -4.06 20.26 -14.39
C PRO A 522 -5.58 20.08 -14.49
N LYS A 523 -6.25 20.99 -15.20
CA LYS A 523 -7.69 20.92 -15.45
C LYS A 523 -8.05 19.76 -16.36
N ASP A 524 -7.27 19.54 -17.42
CA ASP A 524 -7.49 18.42 -18.35
C ASP A 524 -7.31 17.08 -17.66
N LYS A 525 -6.32 16.95 -16.75
CA LYS A 525 -6.14 15.76 -15.91
C LYS A 525 -7.41 15.44 -15.10
N LEU A 526 -7.97 16.47 -14.45
CA LEU A 526 -9.17 16.35 -13.65
C LEU A 526 -10.40 15.97 -14.49
N GLU A 527 -10.59 16.63 -15.64
CA GLU A 527 -11.71 16.35 -16.55
C GLU A 527 -11.64 14.95 -17.13
N TYR A 528 -10.44 14.47 -17.45
CA TYR A 528 -10.25 13.10 -17.93
C TYR A 528 -10.67 12.06 -16.87
N ILE A 529 -10.30 12.25 -15.60
CA ILE A 529 -10.71 11.38 -14.50
C ILE A 529 -12.23 11.37 -14.37
N LYS A 530 -12.87 12.55 -14.35
CA LYS A 530 -14.33 12.65 -14.26
C LYS A 530 -15.05 11.98 -15.42
N LYS A 531 -14.50 12.06 -16.63
CA LYS A 531 -15.04 11.38 -17.80
C LYS A 531 -14.98 9.86 -17.64
N GLU A 532 -13.84 9.29 -17.26
CA GLU A 532 -13.68 7.86 -17.01
C GLU A 532 -14.65 7.38 -15.92
N GLN A 533 -14.78 8.15 -14.82
CA GLN A 533 -15.71 7.84 -13.72
C GLN A 533 -17.18 7.91 -14.15
N ALA A 534 -17.55 8.87 -15.02
CA ALA A 534 -18.91 8.98 -15.56
C ALA A 534 -19.27 7.77 -16.45
N GLU A 535 -18.28 7.12 -17.04
CA GLU A 535 -18.45 5.87 -17.81
C GLU A 535 -18.45 4.62 -16.90
N GLY A 536 -18.43 4.79 -15.58
CA GLY A 536 -18.49 3.70 -14.59
C GLY A 536 -17.14 3.01 -14.34
N ARG A 537 -16.03 3.60 -14.80
CA ARG A 537 -14.68 3.05 -14.55
C ARG A 537 -14.08 3.63 -13.28
N LEU A 538 -13.45 2.79 -12.47
CA LEU A 538 -12.64 3.22 -11.33
C LEU A 538 -11.24 3.62 -11.81
N VAL A 539 -10.82 4.80 -11.38
CA VAL A 539 -9.60 5.45 -11.85
C VAL A 539 -8.57 5.53 -10.73
N ALA A 540 -7.36 5.04 -11.01
CA ALA A 540 -6.20 5.33 -10.20
C ALA A 540 -5.35 6.43 -10.86
N MET A 541 -4.77 7.31 -10.05
CA MET A 541 -3.84 8.35 -10.46
C MET A 541 -2.56 8.26 -9.64
N THR A 542 -1.41 8.35 -10.29
CA THR A 542 -0.12 8.51 -9.61
C THR A 542 0.52 9.83 -10.02
N GLY A 543 1.06 10.56 -9.04
CA GLY A 543 1.71 11.84 -9.28
C GLY A 543 2.51 12.31 -8.07
N ASP A 544 3.38 13.30 -8.27
CA ASP A 544 4.29 13.85 -7.26
C ASP A 544 4.24 15.37 -7.13
N GLY A 545 3.71 16.07 -8.14
CA GLY A 545 3.67 17.52 -8.19
C GLY A 545 2.43 18.15 -7.53
N THR A 546 2.55 19.44 -7.17
CA THR A 546 1.41 20.25 -6.71
C THR A 546 0.31 20.33 -7.77
N ASN A 547 0.68 20.28 -9.06
CA ASN A 547 -0.25 20.29 -10.18
C ASN A 547 -1.09 19.02 -10.26
N ASP A 548 -0.67 17.93 -9.62
CA ASP A 548 -1.38 16.65 -9.58
C ASP A 548 -2.40 16.57 -8.44
N ALA A 549 -2.26 17.41 -7.42
CA ALA A 549 -3.09 17.35 -6.21
C ALA A 549 -4.61 17.31 -6.50
N PRO A 550 -5.19 18.15 -7.40
CA PRO A 550 -6.61 18.07 -7.71
C PRO A 550 -7.01 16.73 -8.38
N ALA A 551 -6.15 16.18 -9.22
CA ALA A 551 -6.37 14.91 -9.91
C ALA A 551 -6.23 13.71 -8.93
N LEU A 552 -5.24 13.76 -8.03
CA LEU A 552 -5.07 12.76 -6.96
C LEU A 552 -6.27 12.71 -6.02
N ALA A 553 -6.82 13.89 -5.65
CA ALA A 553 -7.99 13.97 -4.79
C ALA A 553 -9.28 13.47 -5.47
N GLN A 554 -9.41 13.66 -6.79
CA GLN A 554 -10.58 13.23 -7.56
C GLN A 554 -10.56 11.72 -7.85
N ALA A 555 -9.38 11.13 -8.03
CA ALA A 555 -9.24 9.72 -8.37
C ALA A 555 -9.78 8.80 -7.25
N ASP A 556 -10.35 7.65 -7.62
CA ASP A 556 -10.78 6.62 -6.67
C ASP A 556 -9.59 6.09 -5.85
N VAL A 557 -8.42 6.03 -6.49
CA VAL A 557 -7.12 5.72 -5.88
C VAL A 557 -6.11 6.77 -6.29
N GLY A 558 -5.82 7.72 -5.40
CA GLY A 558 -4.76 8.73 -5.58
C GLY A 558 -3.49 8.28 -4.85
N LEU A 559 -2.48 7.84 -5.60
CA LEU A 559 -1.19 7.39 -5.05
C LEU A 559 -0.14 8.50 -5.20
N ALA A 560 0.12 9.22 -4.14
CA ALA A 560 1.18 10.23 -4.10
C ALA A 560 2.55 9.60 -3.85
N MET A 561 3.59 10.16 -4.47
CA MET A 561 4.97 9.74 -4.23
C MET A 561 5.51 10.38 -2.94
N ASN A 562 6.33 9.66 -2.19
CA ASN A 562 6.98 10.22 -0.99
C ASN A 562 7.96 11.35 -1.34
N THR A 563 8.58 11.30 -2.51
CA THR A 563 9.43 12.38 -3.04
C THR A 563 8.64 13.62 -3.46
N GLY A 564 7.33 13.50 -3.62
CA GLY A 564 6.46 14.56 -4.08
C GLY A 564 6.17 15.64 -3.03
N THR A 565 5.44 16.67 -3.48
CA THR A 565 5.08 17.83 -2.65
C THR A 565 4.14 17.46 -1.51
N THR A 566 4.11 18.28 -0.45
CA THR A 566 3.17 18.12 0.66
C THR A 566 1.72 18.14 0.16
N ALA A 567 1.40 19.03 -0.78
CA ALA A 567 0.06 19.12 -1.38
C ALA A 567 -0.36 17.81 -2.09
N ALA A 568 0.53 17.17 -2.83
CA ALA A 568 0.26 15.88 -3.47
C ALA A 568 0.01 14.77 -2.45
N LYS A 569 0.83 14.71 -1.38
CA LYS A 569 0.68 13.71 -0.30
C LYS A 569 -0.61 13.88 0.50
N GLU A 570 -1.07 15.11 0.69
CA GLU A 570 -2.33 15.39 1.39
C GLU A 570 -3.57 15.13 0.53
N ALA A 571 -3.45 15.34 -0.78
CA ALA A 571 -4.54 15.11 -1.73
C ALA A 571 -4.76 13.62 -2.03
N GLY A 572 -3.68 12.82 -2.05
CA GLY A 572 -3.76 11.38 -2.29
C GLY A 572 -4.39 10.63 -1.14
N ASN A 573 -5.13 9.57 -1.44
CA ASN A 573 -5.64 8.62 -0.42
C ASN A 573 -4.69 7.46 -0.16
N MET A 574 -3.55 7.43 -0.84
CA MET A 574 -2.40 6.56 -0.60
C MET A 574 -1.08 7.31 -0.81
N VAL A 575 -0.04 6.90 -0.09
CA VAL A 575 1.33 7.41 -0.28
C VAL A 575 2.28 6.24 -0.50
N ASP A 576 3.01 6.26 -1.61
CA ASP A 576 4.09 5.31 -1.90
C ASP A 576 5.39 5.80 -1.29
N LEU A 577 5.88 5.11 -0.28
CA LEU A 577 7.09 5.47 0.46
C LEU A 577 8.37 5.25 -0.36
N ASP A 578 8.35 4.33 -1.32
CA ASP A 578 9.48 4.02 -2.21
C ASP A 578 9.55 4.95 -3.44
N SER A 579 8.55 5.81 -3.63
CA SER A 579 8.40 6.65 -4.82
C SER A 579 8.49 5.87 -6.15
N ASN A 580 7.91 4.67 -6.15
CA ASN A 580 7.83 3.79 -7.30
C ASN A 580 6.42 3.84 -7.94
N PRO A 581 6.23 4.51 -9.05
CA PRO A 581 4.90 4.75 -9.64
C PRO A 581 4.16 3.47 -10.05
N THR A 582 4.88 2.38 -10.22
CA THR A 582 4.27 1.09 -10.55
C THR A 582 3.91 0.27 -9.31
N LYS A 583 4.09 0.82 -8.11
CA LYS A 583 3.71 0.22 -6.83
C LYS A 583 2.21 -0.09 -6.75
N LEU A 584 1.42 0.62 -7.54
CA LEU A 584 0.00 0.35 -7.70
C LEU A 584 -0.26 -1.11 -8.11
N ILE A 585 0.66 -1.78 -8.80
CA ILE A 585 0.52 -3.20 -9.16
C ILE A 585 0.37 -4.06 -7.90
N GLU A 586 1.21 -3.82 -6.90
CA GLU A 586 1.18 -4.54 -5.62
C GLU A 586 -0.11 -4.19 -4.87
N VAL A 587 -0.47 -2.91 -4.84
CA VAL A 587 -1.70 -2.43 -4.18
C VAL A 587 -2.94 -3.04 -4.81
N VAL A 588 -3.04 -3.04 -6.14
CA VAL A 588 -4.13 -3.69 -6.89
C VAL A 588 -4.16 -5.19 -6.62
N ALA A 589 -3.02 -5.86 -6.63
CA ALA A 589 -2.96 -7.30 -6.32
C ALA A 589 -3.47 -7.60 -4.90
N ILE A 590 -3.13 -6.75 -3.91
CA ILE A 590 -3.61 -6.86 -2.53
C ILE A 590 -5.11 -6.54 -2.45
N GLY A 591 -5.58 -5.50 -3.12
CA GLY A 591 -7.01 -5.16 -3.21
C GLY A 591 -7.84 -6.29 -3.79
N LYS A 592 -7.42 -6.84 -4.93
CA LYS A 592 -8.05 -8.03 -5.55
C LYS A 592 -8.00 -9.24 -4.60
N GLN A 593 -6.88 -9.46 -3.93
CA GLN A 593 -6.75 -10.53 -2.94
C GLN A 593 -7.72 -10.34 -1.77
N LEU A 594 -7.92 -9.09 -1.30
CA LEU A 594 -8.86 -8.76 -0.23
C LEU A 594 -10.30 -9.11 -0.62
N LEU A 595 -10.73 -8.66 -1.81
CA LEU A 595 -12.08 -8.92 -2.35
C LEU A 595 -12.33 -10.42 -2.54
N ILE A 596 -11.36 -11.14 -3.12
CA ILE A 596 -11.43 -12.59 -3.32
C ILE A 596 -11.51 -13.33 -1.97
N THR A 597 -10.74 -12.90 -0.98
CA THR A 597 -10.73 -13.51 0.35
C THR A 597 -12.08 -13.37 1.05
N ARG A 598 -12.67 -12.17 0.99
CA ARG A 598 -14.03 -11.94 1.50
C ARG A 598 -15.06 -12.81 0.81
N GLY A 599 -15.06 -12.82 -0.52
CA GLY A 599 -15.98 -13.65 -1.31
C GLY A 599 -15.81 -15.14 -1.03
N ALA A 600 -14.60 -15.63 -0.96
CA ALA A 600 -14.29 -17.04 -0.67
C ALA A 600 -14.76 -17.46 0.73
N LEU A 601 -14.46 -16.67 1.76
CA LEU A 601 -14.86 -16.98 3.13
C LEU A 601 -16.36 -16.81 3.35
N THR A 602 -17.01 -15.85 2.70
CA THR A 602 -18.48 -15.71 2.72
C THR A 602 -19.16 -16.93 2.07
N THR A 603 -18.67 -17.36 0.90
CA THR A 603 -19.19 -18.54 0.22
C THR A 603 -19.01 -19.80 1.08
N PHE A 604 -17.83 -19.96 1.67
CA PHE A 604 -17.55 -21.08 2.58
C PHE A 604 -18.47 -21.05 3.80
N SER A 605 -18.63 -19.89 4.46
CA SER A 605 -19.47 -19.73 5.66
C SER A 605 -20.91 -20.15 5.40
N ILE A 606 -21.53 -19.58 4.35
CA ILE A 606 -22.92 -19.90 4.00
C ILE A 606 -23.10 -21.39 3.67
N ALA A 607 -22.20 -21.94 2.85
CA ALA A 607 -22.24 -23.35 2.50
C ALA A 607 -22.06 -24.28 3.69
N ASN A 608 -21.13 -23.95 4.58
CA ASN A 608 -20.86 -24.66 5.84
C ASN A 608 -22.06 -24.63 6.80
N ASP A 609 -22.74 -23.48 6.92
CA ASP A 609 -23.86 -23.31 7.80
C ASP A 609 -25.06 -24.14 7.32
N VAL A 610 -25.32 -24.18 6.00
CA VAL A 610 -26.38 -25.04 5.42
C VAL A 610 -26.12 -26.52 5.66
N ALA A 611 -24.87 -26.97 5.56
CA ALA A 611 -24.54 -28.38 5.76
C ALA A 611 -24.77 -28.85 7.21
N LYS A 612 -24.65 -27.98 8.21
CA LYS A 612 -24.94 -28.29 9.63
C LYS A 612 -26.41 -28.62 9.89
N TYR A 613 -27.33 -28.21 9.03
CA TYR A 613 -28.76 -28.56 9.17
C TYR A 613 -28.97 -30.07 9.12
N PHE A 614 -28.18 -30.79 8.35
CA PHE A 614 -28.23 -32.25 8.28
C PHE A 614 -27.74 -32.95 9.54
N ALA A 615 -27.06 -32.26 10.45
CA ALA A 615 -26.72 -32.77 11.78
C ALA A 615 -27.82 -32.42 12.81
N ILE A 616 -28.20 -31.14 12.89
CA ILE A 616 -28.99 -30.64 14.04
C ILE A 616 -30.50 -30.91 13.87
N ILE A 617 -31.07 -30.70 12.67
CA ILE A 617 -32.52 -30.84 12.47
C ILE A 617 -32.96 -32.29 12.64
N PRO A 618 -32.35 -33.32 12.03
CA PRO A 618 -32.69 -34.69 12.34
C PRO A 618 -32.56 -35.02 13.83
N ALA A 619 -31.46 -34.60 14.45
CA ALA A 619 -31.22 -34.81 15.88
C ALA A 619 -32.33 -34.26 16.78
N MET A 620 -32.91 -33.10 16.44
CA MET A 620 -33.99 -32.48 17.22
C MET A 620 -35.32 -33.17 17.09
N PHE A 621 -35.64 -33.76 15.90
CA PHE A 621 -37.00 -34.15 15.57
C PHE A 621 -37.17 -35.66 15.29
N MET A 622 -36.11 -36.46 15.15
CA MET A 622 -36.26 -37.90 14.84
C MET A 622 -36.91 -38.72 15.94
N THR A 623 -36.93 -38.23 17.20
CA THR A 623 -37.68 -38.86 18.28
C THR A 623 -39.18 -38.59 18.18
N THR A 624 -39.57 -37.45 17.63
CA THR A 624 -40.97 -37.07 17.39
C THR A 624 -41.47 -37.62 16.05
N TYR A 625 -40.62 -37.57 15.04
CA TYR A 625 -40.88 -38.04 13.66
C TYR A 625 -39.80 -39.04 13.23
N PRO A 626 -39.95 -40.36 13.50
CA PRO A 626 -38.92 -41.36 13.21
C PRO A 626 -38.46 -41.39 11.75
N ALA A 627 -39.33 -41.03 10.80
CA ALA A 627 -38.99 -40.97 9.37
C ALA A 627 -37.82 -39.98 9.09
N LEU A 628 -37.62 -38.97 9.91
CA LEU A 628 -36.51 -38.04 9.78
C LEU A 628 -35.13 -38.64 10.11
N ALA A 629 -35.09 -39.85 10.66
CA ALA A 629 -33.84 -40.60 10.84
C ALA A 629 -33.13 -40.86 9.49
N GLN A 630 -33.89 -40.92 8.37
CA GLN A 630 -33.34 -41.04 7.02
C GLN A 630 -32.46 -39.82 6.63
N LEU A 631 -32.69 -38.65 7.24
CA LEU A 631 -31.90 -37.44 7.03
C LEU A 631 -30.64 -37.37 7.91
N ASN A 632 -30.45 -38.33 8.85
CA ASN A 632 -29.20 -38.46 9.61
C ASN A 632 -28.09 -39.08 8.73
N ILE A 633 -27.74 -38.36 7.66
CA ILE A 633 -26.73 -38.79 6.66
C ILE A 633 -25.37 -39.00 7.31
N MET A 634 -25.06 -38.27 8.37
CA MET A 634 -23.80 -38.35 9.09
C MET A 634 -23.71 -39.58 10.02
N GLY A 635 -24.86 -40.23 10.31
CA GLY A 635 -24.89 -41.37 11.23
C GLY A 635 -24.52 -41.01 12.65
N LEU A 636 -24.94 -39.86 13.16
CA LEU A 636 -24.62 -39.35 14.48
C LEU A 636 -25.35 -40.19 15.58
N HIS A 637 -24.70 -40.41 16.72
CA HIS A 637 -25.11 -41.43 17.72
C HIS A 637 -26.33 -40.99 18.53
N THR A 638 -26.31 -39.79 19.08
CA THR A 638 -27.39 -39.25 19.94
C THR A 638 -27.78 -37.83 19.50
N SER A 639 -28.95 -37.37 19.90
CA SER A 639 -29.38 -35.98 19.66
C SER A 639 -28.47 -34.97 20.37
N GLN A 640 -27.92 -35.32 21.51
CA GLN A 640 -27.04 -34.46 22.29
C GLN A 640 -25.65 -34.41 21.68
N SER A 641 -25.06 -35.57 21.31
CA SER A 641 -23.76 -35.61 20.66
C SER A 641 -23.80 -34.90 19.28
N ALA A 642 -24.89 -35.01 18.53
CA ALA A 642 -25.05 -34.34 17.26
C ALA A 642 -25.06 -32.80 17.38
N VAL A 643 -25.82 -32.26 18.33
CA VAL A 643 -25.87 -30.81 18.57
C VAL A 643 -24.52 -30.30 19.09
N LEU A 644 -23.92 -31.01 20.05
CA LEU A 644 -22.64 -30.63 20.65
C LEU A 644 -21.49 -30.69 19.64
N SER A 645 -21.42 -31.75 18.82
CA SER A 645 -20.39 -31.87 17.77
C SER A 645 -20.52 -30.78 16.71
N ALA A 646 -21.74 -30.34 16.35
CA ALA A 646 -21.96 -29.23 15.44
C ALA A 646 -21.50 -27.89 16.02
N VAL A 647 -21.72 -27.62 17.31
CA VAL A 647 -21.27 -26.40 18.00
C VAL A 647 -19.73 -26.39 18.13
N ILE A 648 -19.13 -27.52 18.52
CA ILE A 648 -17.67 -27.67 18.58
C ILE A 648 -17.04 -27.45 17.21
N PHE A 649 -17.57 -28.09 16.17
CA PHE A 649 -17.11 -27.90 14.81
C PHE A 649 -17.21 -26.43 14.39
N ASN A 650 -18.30 -25.74 14.72
CA ASN A 650 -18.49 -24.31 14.42
C ASN A 650 -17.40 -23.43 15.06
N ALA A 651 -16.99 -23.72 16.29
CA ALA A 651 -15.90 -23.03 16.96
C ALA A 651 -14.53 -23.34 16.30
N LEU A 652 -14.25 -24.61 16.02
CA LEU A 652 -12.96 -25.05 15.46
C LEU A 652 -12.73 -24.58 14.02
N ILE A 653 -13.79 -24.50 13.21
CA ILE A 653 -13.65 -24.04 11.81
C ILE A 653 -13.24 -22.56 11.74
N ILE A 654 -13.67 -21.72 12.68
CA ILE A 654 -13.22 -20.33 12.77
C ILE A 654 -11.70 -20.31 12.96
N ILE A 655 -11.17 -21.12 13.89
CA ILE A 655 -9.72 -21.24 14.14
C ILE A 655 -8.98 -21.65 12.87
N ALA A 656 -9.48 -22.68 12.19
CA ALA A 656 -8.87 -23.19 10.96
C ALA A 656 -8.82 -22.14 9.83
N LEU A 657 -9.77 -21.22 9.81
CA LEU A 657 -9.84 -20.17 8.77
C LEU A 657 -9.10 -18.87 9.13
N VAL A 658 -8.69 -18.64 10.38
CA VAL A 658 -7.89 -17.46 10.77
C VAL A 658 -6.62 -17.30 9.91
N PRO A 659 -5.80 -18.32 9.67
CA PRO A 659 -4.64 -18.18 8.78
C PRO A 659 -5.01 -17.75 7.37
N LEU A 660 -6.13 -18.24 6.84
CA LEU A 660 -6.62 -17.86 5.51
C LEU A 660 -7.13 -16.42 5.49
N ALA A 661 -7.82 -15.98 6.54
CA ALA A 661 -8.29 -14.59 6.69
C ALA A 661 -7.12 -13.61 6.76
N LEU A 662 -6.07 -13.93 7.53
CA LEU A 662 -4.90 -13.07 7.73
C LEU A 662 -3.96 -13.06 6.53
N ARG A 663 -3.68 -14.21 5.89
CA ARG A 663 -2.82 -14.30 4.69
C ARG A 663 -3.54 -13.88 3.42
N GLY A 664 -4.84 -14.06 3.36
CA GLY A 664 -5.67 -13.92 2.17
C GLY A 664 -5.53 -15.08 1.18
N VAL A 665 -6.55 -15.23 0.35
CA VAL A 665 -6.56 -16.17 -0.77
C VAL A 665 -5.61 -15.67 -1.85
N LYS A 666 -4.69 -16.51 -2.32
CA LYS A 666 -3.70 -16.13 -3.32
C LYS A 666 -4.36 -15.65 -4.62
N TYR A 667 -4.14 -14.40 -4.99
CA TYR A 667 -4.59 -13.86 -6.27
C TYR A 667 -3.83 -14.52 -7.44
N ARG A 668 -4.58 -14.89 -8.47
CA ARG A 668 -4.03 -15.30 -9.76
C ARG A 668 -4.76 -14.52 -10.84
N PRO A 669 -4.05 -13.85 -11.77
CA PRO A 669 -4.70 -13.13 -12.87
C PRO A 669 -5.52 -14.11 -13.73
N MET A 670 -6.84 -13.97 -13.69
CA MET A 670 -7.77 -14.77 -14.48
C MET A 670 -9.09 -14.00 -14.65
N GLY A 671 -9.88 -14.32 -15.65
CA GLY A 671 -11.18 -13.67 -15.89
C GLY A 671 -12.16 -13.88 -14.73
N ALA A 672 -13.05 -12.92 -14.51
CA ALA A 672 -14.00 -12.90 -13.40
C ALA A 672 -14.87 -14.18 -13.31
N ALA A 673 -15.35 -14.68 -14.45
CA ALA A 673 -16.16 -15.92 -14.52
C ALA A 673 -15.36 -17.15 -14.04
N SER A 674 -14.08 -17.27 -14.43
CA SER A 674 -13.20 -18.36 -13.99
C SER A 674 -12.89 -18.27 -12.50
N LEU A 675 -12.73 -17.07 -11.99
CA LEU A 675 -12.50 -16.81 -10.57
C LEU A 675 -13.73 -17.19 -9.74
N LEU A 676 -14.92 -16.77 -10.16
CA LEU A 676 -16.18 -17.13 -9.52
C LEU A 676 -16.40 -18.65 -9.51
N ARG A 677 -16.22 -19.30 -10.65
CA ARG A 677 -16.34 -20.77 -10.77
C ARG A 677 -15.36 -21.48 -9.82
N ARG A 678 -14.12 -21.03 -9.78
CA ARG A 678 -13.11 -21.61 -8.87
C ARG A 678 -13.49 -21.41 -7.40
N ASN A 679 -13.97 -20.23 -7.03
CA ASN A 679 -14.40 -19.96 -5.65
C ASN A 679 -15.60 -20.81 -5.27
N LEU A 680 -16.60 -20.97 -6.12
CA LEU A 680 -17.74 -21.86 -5.89
C LEU A 680 -17.32 -23.31 -5.75
N LEU A 681 -16.40 -23.80 -6.60
CA LEU A 681 -15.91 -25.17 -6.53
C LEU A 681 -15.08 -25.43 -5.26
N ILE A 682 -14.16 -24.53 -4.90
CA ILE A 682 -13.27 -24.77 -3.76
C ILE A 682 -13.98 -24.46 -2.43
N TYR A 683 -14.57 -23.28 -2.32
CA TYR A 683 -15.12 -22.79 -1.05
C TYR A 683 -16.60 -23.13 -0.88
N GLY A 684 -17.39 -23.19 -1.96
CA GLY A 684 -18.79 -23.63 -1.92
C GLY A 684 -18.90 -25.13 -1.65
N ILE A 685 -18.36 -25.97 -2.55
CA ILE A 685 -18.38 -27.42 -2.37
C ILE A 685 -17.58 -27.83 -1.15
N GLY A 686 -16.39 -27.23 -0.94
CA GLY A 686 -15.58 -27.48 0.25
C GLY A 686 -16.30 -27.12 1.56
N GLY A 687 -17.05 -26.00 1.56
CA GLY A 687 -17.90 -25.58 2.68
C GLY A 687 -19.03 -26.56 2.96
N ILE A 688 -19.66 -27.13 1.92
CA ILE A 688 -20.70 -28.17 2.08
C ILE A 688 -20.08 -29.46 2.63
N ILE A 689 -18.95 -29.90 2.11
CA ILE A 689 -18.37 -31.22 2.45
C ILE A 689 -17.69 -31.19 3.83
N ALA A 690 -16.98 -30.10 4.18
CA ALA A 690 -16.15 -30.06 5.39
C ALA A 690 -16.90 -30.38 6.70
N PRO A 691 -18.16 -29.94 6.94
CA PRO A 691 -18.90 -30.29 8.14
C PRO A 691 -19.17 -31.78 8.31
N PHE A 692 -19.39 -32.53 7.21
CA PHE A 692 -19.74 -33.95 7.32
C PHE A 692 -18.66 -34.77 8.04
N PRO A 693 -17.41 -34.84 7.54
CA PRO A 693 -16.36 -35.55 8.24
C PRO A 693 -15.97 -34.88 9.58
N GLY A 694 -16.03 -33.52 9.65
CA GLY A 694 -15.66 -32.80 10.85
C GLY A 694 -16.59 -33.03 12.02
N ILE A 695 -17.91 -32.92 11.81
CA ILE A 695 -18.92 -33.19 12.83
C ILE A 695 -18.92 -34.66 13.20
N TRP A 696 -18.87 -35.56 12.20
CA TRP A 696 -18.78 -37.01 12.46
C TRP A 696 -17.58 -37.39 13.32
N LEU A 697 -16.40 -36.87 13.03
CA LEU A 697 -15.18 -37.17 13.82
C LEU A 697 -15.31 -36.67 15.27
N ILE A 698 -15.89 -35.51 15.48
CA ILE A 698 -16.14 -34.95 16.81
C ILE A 698 -17.18 -35.77 17.55
N ASP A 699 -18.26 -36.22 16.89
CA ASP A 699 -19.28 -37.07 17.46
C ASP A 699 -18.67 -38.40 17.96
N GLN A 700 -17.83 -39.07 17.12
CA GLN A 700 -17.12 -40.26 17.51
C GLN A 700 -16.24 -40.04 18.76
N LEU A 701 -15.53 -38.90 18.81
CA LEU A 701 -14.67 -38.54 19.93
C LEU A 701 -15.49 -38.28 21.22
N LEU A 702 -16.60 -37.62 21.13
CA LEU A 702 -17.49 -37.32 22.27
C LEU A 702 -18.06 -38.62 22.86
N VAL A 703 -18.50 -39.55 21.99
CA VAL A 703 -19.02 -40.83 22.39
C VAL A 703 -17.91 -41.72 23.03
N ALA A 704 -16.73 -41.74 22.41
CA ALA A 704 -15.58 -42.49 22.93
C ALA A 704 -15.11 -41.97 24.31
N LEU A 705 -15.26 -40.70 24.58
CA LEU A 705 -14.93 -40.06 25.86
C LEU A 705 -16.10 -40.05 26.86
N HIS A 706 -17.24 -40.63 26.51
CA HIS A 706 -18.47 -40.61 27.33
C HIS A 706 -18.91 -39.21 27.76
N LEU A 707 -18.74 -38.23 26.85
CA LEU A 707 -19.07 -36.80 27.08
C LEU A 707 -20.46 -36.42 26.56
N ALA A 708 -21.10 -37.28 25.75
CA ALA A 708 -22.44 -37.06 25.19
C ALA A 708 -23.16 -38.37 24.87
#